data_6cac76a2d37ac2b7569be2519d7da2d1
#
_entry.id   6cac76a2d37ac2b7569be2519d7da2d1
#
_cell.length_a   1.000
_cell.length_b   1.000
_cell.length_c   1.000
_cell.angle_alpha   90.00
_cell.angle_beta   90.00
_cell.angle_gamma   90.00
#
_symmetry.space_group_name_H-M   'P 1'
#
loop_
_entity.id
_entity.type
_entity.pdbx_description
1 polymer ?
#
loop_
_entity_poly.entity_id
_entity_poly.type
_entity_poly.pdbx_seq_one_letter_code
_entity_poly.pdbx_strand_id
1 'polypeptide(L)'
;MKYRLHYLATCLFIAMSFISCSDDEVISNQPIPEQPEQLTELIAQYNTNISAYQAMMDNKAEIVDYITDSKGFYKLQLSNQQIVDANAQTTEDKDIPLLSIDEDGYWNYLLGGTSAVLTDLQGNPAPALSKTGKGIFTPQIALGKDGYWQVSYNGTQWKRLGNNIAPSLAEKTAANFSLYRSVILDEVTNTITLESRAGNGVLKLNTVNNGTAQAWKKFLMNSDDNVLLDYSYAGYDHGETAPKDGFAWGYKVCNVKQRMEQENITALEAFIRILDENKLIRKTTSNATNANAKIVIYFPAGEYVLHEEAGKNFPYDILGGNFIIKGDGPQLTRLVMKTPNGDTEATNVPMLSIKHTNSPNNAGHSPLLANVVENAKKGESNLVVSSTTGLKPGKWVQLRLRSGNKDLLAKELGPITPTGSWSIEQQPVPITAEKSNDNYGIKVTEFHQIKSVGGNRVVFYEPIMHDIDTQYDDCLGWEIREYKYYENVGIEDLTFVGQAITPYYHHGDGAPSNVDAWRYDQEYRPIAMVRLVNSWVRNVDFESVSEALTISESANCSAYNIEIRGNRGHGAVRAAGSTRIFIGKINDQSKDGTANKYGVIGQGQWHGCGVSKPSIGNVIWNSNWGSNACFESHATQPRATLFDNCSGGLVRYHAGGAEDEAPNHLSDLTIWNLNVTGTIDEQKRDFSTNFTWWNNTDKWWKIYPPIVVGTHGQAVTFSQEEKQLTYEESTGTRVTPESLYEAQLEKRLGAVPAWLRALK
;
A
#
# COMPACT_ATOMS: atom_id res chain seq x y z
N MET A 1 -4.47 14.55 -30.23
CA MET A 1 -4.85 15.96 -30.40
C MET A 1 -5.47 16.47 -29.12
N LYS A 2 -4.94 17.55 -28.56
CA LYS A 2 -5.29 18.31 -27.34
C LYS A 2 -4.79 17.73 -26.02
N TYR A 3 -3.66 18.27 -25.63
CA TYR A 3 -3.08 18.32 -24.28
C TYR A 3 -3.98 19.07 -23.30
N ARG A 4 -4.04 18.63 -22.05
CA ARG A 4 -4.35 19.48 -20.91
C ARG A 4 -3.17 19.45 -19.92
N LEU A 5 -2.66 20.65 -19.72
CA LEU A 5 -1.55 21.06 -18.89
C LEU A 5 -1.92 20.95 -17.42
N HIS A 6 -0.99 20.42 -16.64
CA HIS A 6 -0.99 20.55 -15.18
C HIS A 6 -0.31 21.86 -14.82
N TYR A 7 -0.93 22.64 -13.97
CA TYR A 7 -0.36 23.85 -13.43
C TYR A 7 0.57 23.53 -12.26
N LEU A 8 1.87 23.69 -12.49
CA LEU A 8 2.84 24.03 -11.44
C LEU A 8 2.91 25.56 -11.42
N ALA A 9 2.55 26.18 -10.31
CA ALA A 9 2.71 27.61 -10.14
C ALA A 9 4.17 27.91 -9.78
N THR A 10 4.98 28.25 -10.79
CA THR A 10 6.28 28.87 -10.58
C THR A 10 6.13 30.36 -10.84
N CYS A 11 6.17 31.18 -9.81
CA CYS A 11 6.19 32.64 -9.95
C CYS A 11 7.57 33.12 -10.41
N LEU A 12 7.65 33.57 -11.64
CA LEU A 12 8.82 34.30 -12.18
C LEU A 12 8.53 35.82 -12.12
N PHE A 13 9.35 36.57 -11.42
CA PHE A 13 9.27 38.02 -11.34
C PHE A 13 10.03 38.68 -12.48
N ILE A 14 9.37 39.60 -13.17
CA ILE A 14 10.00 40.63 -14.04
C ILE A 14 9.70 42.02 -13.45
N ALA A 15 10.76 42.73 -13.15
CA ALA A 15 10.71 44.11 -12.64
C ALA A 15 10.67 45.12 -13.78
N MET A 16 9.78 46.11 -13.71
CA MET A 16 9.92 47.39 -14.41
C MET A 16 9.65 48.53 -13.45
N SER A 17 10.60 49.46 -13.41
CA SER A 17 10.64 50.63 -12.55
C SER A 17 9.86 51.82 -13.16
N PHE A 18 9.05 52.51 -12.37
CA PHE A 18 8.71 53.91 -12.58
C PHE A 18 8.68 54.65 -11.24
N ILE A 19 9.37 55.77 -11.18
CA ILE A 19 9.54 56.64 -10.04
C ILE A 19 8.42 57.70 -10.06
N SER A 20 7.73 57.87 -8.95
CA SER A 20 7.01 59.11 -8.64
C SER A 20 6.95 59.33 -7.12
N CYS A 21 7.40 60.49 -6.67
CA CYS A 21 7.46 60.88 -5.26
C CYS A 21 6.08 61.32 -4.73
N SER A 22 5.65 60.75 -3.62
CA SER A 22 4.87 61.38 -2.56
C SER A 22 5.13 60.60 -1.26
N ASP A 23 5.35 61.32 -0.17
CA ASP A 23 5.73 60.82 1.15
C ASP A 23 4.60 60.04 1.81
N ASP A 24 4.51 58.77 1.49
CA ASP A 24 3.90 57.68 2.30
C ASP A 24 4.78 56.45 2.09
N GLU A 25 5.35 55.92 3.16
CA GLU A 25 6.32 54.82 3.12
C GLU A 25 5.74 53.53 2.47
N VAL A 26 5.77 53.51 1.15
CA VAL A 26 5.63 52.24 0.37
C VAL A 26 7.00 51.60 0.28
N ILE A 27 7.21 50.53 1.02
CA ILE A 27 8.49 49.82 1.03
C ILE A 27 8.67 49.12 -0.31
N SER A 28 9.76 49.47 -1.01
CA SER A 28 10.10 48.96 -2.32
C SER A 28 10.51 47.45 -2.30
N ASN A 29 10.15 46.78 -3.39
CA ASN A 29 10.55 45.41 -3.76
C ASN A 29 12.01 45.11 -3.47
N GLN A 30 12.31 44.42 -2.39
CA GLN A 30 13.57 43.71 -2.17
C GLN A 30 13.27 42.25 -1.77
N PRO A 31 14.06 41.28 -2.22
CA PRO A 31 13.83 39.88 -1.84
C PRO A 31 13.95 39.70 -0.32
N ILE A 32 13.03 38.94 0.26
CA ILE A 32 12.96 38.60 1.69
C ILE A 32 14.25 37.84 2.08
N PRO A 33 14.91 38.10 3.23
CA PRO A 33 16.04 37.28 3.68
C PRO A 33 15.57 35.84 3.85
N GLU A 34 16.45 34.87 3.62
CA GLU A 34 16.19 33.47 3.94
C GLU A 34 15.72 33.38 5.40
N GLN A 35 14.43 33.19 5.57
CA GLN A 35 13.84 32.86 6.86
C GLN A 35 14.00 31.35 7.06
N PRO A 36 14.05 30.87 8.30
CA PRO A 36 14.00 29.43 8.55
C PRO A 36 12.80 28.83 7.76
N GLU A 37 13.04 27.78 7.02
CA GLU A 37 12.02 27.10 6.16
C GLU A 37 10.72 26.86 6.91
N GLN A 38 10.82 26.41 8.15
CA GLN A 38 9.71 26.18 9.07
C GLN A 38 8.83 27.43 9.31
N LEU A 39 9.41 28.62 9.46
CA LEU A 39 8.65 29.85 9.69
C LEU A 39 7.90 30.29 8.42
N THR A 40 8.51 30.10 7.27
CA THR A 40 7.88 30.37 5.96
C THR A 40 6.65 29.50 5.75
N GLU A 41 6.73 28.24 6.10
CA GLU A 41 5.60 27.29 6.04
C GLU A 41 4.49 27.67 7.01
N LEU A 42 4.81 28.05 8.25
CA LEU A 42 3.82 28.50 9.24
C LEU A 42 3.06 29.76 8.79
N ILE A 43 3.76 30.73 8.19
CA ILE A 43 3.14 31.94 7.64
C ILE A 43 2.26 31.61 6.43
N ALA A 44 2.70 30.70 5.55
CA ALA A 44 1.90 30.26 4.41
C ALA A 44 0.61 29.55 4.85
N GLN A 45 0.71 28.67 5.84
CA GLN A 45 -0.46 28.00 6.43
C GLN A 45 -1.39 28.99 7.11
N TYR A 46 -0.86 29.98 7.82
CA TYR A 46 -1.66 31.04 8.43
C TYR A 46 -2.45 31.85 7.40
N ASN A 47 -1.84 32.22 6.28
CA ASN A 47 -2.52 32.90 5.17
C ASN A 47 -3.64 32.03 4.55
N THR A 48 -3.43 30.70 4.46
CA THR A 48 -4.48 29.76 4.06
C THR A 48 -5.66 29.79 5.04
N ASN A 49 -5.37 29.77 6.34
CA ASN A 49 -6.39 29.83 7.39
C ASN A 49 -7.15 31.15 7.37
N ILE A 50 -6.50 32.30 7.10
CA ILE A 50 -7.13 33.62 6.94
C ILE A 50 -8.13 33.59 5.76
N SER A 51 -7.71 33.09 4.62
CA SER A 51 -8.58 32.99 3.43
C SER A 51 -9.79 32.07 3.68
N ALA A 52 -9.59 30.97 4.34
CA ALA A 52 -10.67 30.05 4.69
C ALA A 52 -11.63 30.63 5.72
N TYR A 53 -11.12 31.32 6.76
CA TYR A 53 -11.94 32.01 7.74
C TYR A 53 -12.85 33.06 7.07
N GLN A 54 -12.30 33.83 6.15
CA GLN A 54 -13.10 34.80 5.35
C GLN A 54 -14.19 34.07 4.54
N ALA A 55 -13.84 32.98 3.85
CA ALA A 55 -14.78 32.25 3.01
C ALA A 55 -15.95 31.66 3.83
N MET A 56 -15.66 31.15 5.03
CA MET A 56 -16.67 30.64 5.96
C MET A 56 -17.57 31.81 6.50
N MET A 57 -16.96 32.91 6.88
CA MET A 57 -17.69 34.09 7.38
C MET A 57 -18.57 34.75 6.32
N ASP A 58 -18.18 34.67 5.04
CA ASP A 58 -18.95 35.22 3.90
C ASP A 58 -19.93 34.17 3.31
N ASN A 59 -20.11 33.03 3.95
CA ASN A 59 -20.94 31.89 3.51
C ASN A 59 -20.59 31.38 2.09
N LYS A 60 -19.32 31.49 1.71
CA LYS A 60 -18.79 30.99 0.42
C LYS A 60 -18.13 29.62 0.52
N ALA A 61 -17.92 29.13 1.72
CA ALA A 61 -17.42 27.80 1.98
C ALA A 61 -18.08 27.19 3.22
N GLU A 62 -18.44 25.92 3.13
CA GLU A 62 -19.03 25.14 4.21
C GLU A 62 -18.02 24.06 4.63
N ILE A 63 -18.09 23.59 5.88
CA ILE A 63 -17.31 22.45 6.33
C ILE A 63 -17.98 21.19 5.79
N VAL A 64 -17.28 20.47 4.93
CA VAL A 64 -17.78 19.22 4.34
C VAL A 64 -17.22 18.02 5.07
N ASP A 65 -16.08 18.17 5.77
CA ASP A 65 -15.48 17.12 6.57
C ASP A 65 -14.51 17.69 7.62
N TYR A 66 -14.16 16.87 8.62
CA TYR A 66 -13.17 17.21 9.64
C TYR A 66 -12.45 15.98 10.19
N ILE A 67 -11.28 16.19 10.74
CA ILE A 67 -10.56 15.21 11.56
C ILE A 67 -10.10 15.86 12.86
N THR A 68 -9.91 15.01 13.88
CA THR A 68 -9.26 15.37 15.14
C THR A 68 -7.99 14.57 15.28
N ASP A 69 -6.86 15.23 15.54
CA ASP A 69 -5.60 14.55 15.80
C ASP A 69 -5.51 14.05 17.25
N SER A 70 -4.43 13.32 17.57
CA SER A 70 -4.16 12.78 18.92
C SER A 70 -3.97 13.85 20.00
N LYS A 71 -3.75 15.12 19.62
CA LYS A 71 -3.60 16.28 20.51
C LYS A 71 -4.91 17.05 20.68
N GLY A 72 -6.00 16.63 20.02
CA GLY A 72 -7.29 17.29 20.04
C GLY A 72 -7.38 18.51 19.11
N PHE A 73 -6.48 18.64 18.14
CA PHE A 73 -6.54 19.67 17.13
C PHE A 73 -7.43 19.22 15.96
N TYR A 74 -8.10 20.17 15.32
CA TYR A 74 -9.00 19.92 14.20
C TYR A 74 -8.39 20.38 12.89
N LYS A 75 -8.49 19.53 11.87
CA LYS A 75 -8.35 19.91 10.45
C LYS A 75 -9.72 19.86 9.81
N LEU A 76 -10.11 20.95 9.14
CA LEU A 76 -11.40 21.08 8.49
C LEU A 76 -11.21 21.07 6.98
N GLN A 77 -12.00 20.26 6.29
CA GLN A 77 -12.10 20.30 4.84
C GLN A 77 -13.31 21.15 4.44
N LEU A 78 -13.08 22.13 3.57
CA LEU A 78 -14.11 23.02 3.10
C LEU A 78 -14.64 22.61 1.71
N SER A 79 -15.87 23.05 1.38
CA SER A 79 -16.53 22.78 0.09
C SER A 79 -15.75 23.31 -1.13
N ASN A 80 -14.87 24.28 -0.94
CA ASN A 80 -13.95 24.79 -1.95
C ASN A 80 -12.62 24.05 -2.03
N GLN A 81 -12.52 22.85 -1.40
CA GLN A 81 -11.35 21.96 -1.33
C GLN A 81 -10.18 22.49 -0.48
N GLN A 82 -10.31 23.60 0.21
CA GLN A 82 -9.30 24.04 1.17
C GLN A 82 -9.29 23.12 2.41
N ILE A 83 -8.09 22.83 2.92
CA ILE A 83 -7.88 22.17 4.21
C ILE A 83 -7.28 23.21 5.15
N VAL A 84 -7.89 23.38 6.30
CA VAL A 84 -7.52 24.41 7.27
C VAL A 84 -7.32 23.83 8.66
N ASP A 85 -6.33 24.35 9.36
CA ASP A 85 -6.08 24.01 10.76
C ASP A 85 -6.98 24.88 11.64
N ALA A 86 -7.84 24.23 12.43
CA ALA A 86 -8.72 24.86 13.39
C ALA A 86 -8.28 24.50 14.82
N ASN A 87 -7.08 24.94 15.18
CA ASN A 87 -6.49 24.65 16.48
C ASN A 87 -6.91 25.70 17.51
N ALA A 88 -7.35 25.27 18.69
CA ALA A 88 -7.66 26.18 19.78
C ALA A 88 -6.36 26.66 20.45
N GLN A 89 -6.23 27.96 20.70
CA GLN A 89 -5.13 28.54 21.46
C GLN A 89 -5.65 29.62 22.39
N THR A 90 -5.52 29.39 23.68
CA THR A 90 -6.02 30.29 24.73
C THR A 90 -5.04 31.38 25.15
N THR A 91 -3.72 31.17 24.91
CA THR A 91 -2.71 32.16 25.28
C THR A 91 -2.62 33.26 24.23
N GLU A 92 -2.60 34.52 24.68
CA GLU A 92 -2.29 35.64 23.80
C GLU A 92 -0.83 35.58 23.35
N ASP A 93 -0.63 35.59 22.05
CA ASP A 93 0.71 35.76 21.46
C ASP A 93 0.78 37.20 20.90
N LYS A 94 1.52 38.07 21.59
CA LYS A 94 1.65 39.49 21.23
C LYS A 94 2.57 39.69 20.02
N ASP A 95 3.24 38.67 19.59
CA ASP A 95 4.28 38.72 18.55
C ASP A 95 3.70 38.48 17.16
N ILE A 96 2.52 37.85 17.07
CA ILE A 96 1.88 37.47 15.79
C ILE A 96 0.59 38.29 15.60
N PRO A 97 0.37 38.89 14.41
CA PRO A 97 -0.88 39.61 14.14
C PRO A 97 -2.05 38.63 14.09
N LEU A 98 -3.03 38.82 14.96
CA LEU A 98 -4.26 38.04 14.97
C LEU A 98 -5.34 38.81 14.20
N LEU A 99 -5.81 38.20 13.09
CA LEU A 99 -6.82 38.83 12.24
C LEU A 99 -8.24 38.40 12.65
N SER A 100 -9.17 39.34 12.52
CA SER A 100 -10.59 39.09 12.73
C SER A 100 -11.44 39.94 11.76
N ILE A 101 -12.71 39.59 11.68
CA ILE A 101 -13.70 40.36 10.89
C ILE A 101 -14.74 40.92 11.88
N ASP A 102 -14.98 42.22 11.84
CA ASP A 102 -15.95 42.86 12.71
C ASP A 102 -17.40 42.64 12.25
N GLU A 103 -18.33 43.13 13.07
CA GLU A 103 -19.77 43.03 12.77
C GLU A 103 -20.20 43.78 11.50
N ASP A 104 -19.44 44.80 11.11
CA ASP A 104 -19.68 45.57 9.91
C ASP A 104 -19.11 44.93 8.65
N GLY A 105 -18.26 43.88 8.82
CA GLY A 105 -17.66 43.08 7.72
C GLY A 105 -16.33 43.63 7.24
N TYR A 106 -15.58 44.31 8.08
CA TYR A 106 -14.23 44.78 7.78
C TYR A 106 -13.16 44.01 8.53
N TRP A 107 -11.95 43.94 7.95
CA TRP A 107 -10.80 43.30 8.58
C TRP A 107 -10.25 44.14 9.73
N ASN A 108 -9.95 43.49 10.83
CA ASN A 108 -9.23 44.01 11.99
C ASN A 108 -8.04 43.16 12.30
N TYR A 109 -7.05 43.69 13.03
CA TYR A 109 -5.94 42.93 13.56
C TYR A 109 -5.64 43.33 15.02
N LEU A 110 -5.11 42.39 15.77
CA LEU A 110 -4.56 42.59 17.11
C LEU A 110 -3.07 42.25 17.05
N LEU A 111 -2.18 43.20 17.38
CA LEU A 111 -0.73 42.99 17.41
C LEU A 111 -0.11 43.81 18.55
N GLY A 112 0.72 43.20 19.38
CA GLY A 112 1.35 43.85 20.53
C GLY A 112 0.36 44.40 21.59
N GLY A 113 -0.84 43.81 21.65
CA GLY A 113 -1.93 44.30 22.51
C GLY A 113 -2.70 45.49 21.94
N THR A 114 -2.41 45.96 20.73
CA THR A 114 -3.10 47.04 20.05
C THR A 114 -4.02 46.48 18.98
N SER A 115 -5.31 46.78 19.06
CA SER A 115 -6.31 46.47 18.02
C SER A 115 -6.48 47.64 17.08
N ALA A 116 -6.53 47.35 15.78
CA ALA A 116 -6.79 48.38 14.75
C ALA A 116 -7.50 47.76 13.53
N VAL A 117 -8.23 48.58 12.78
CA VAL A 117 -8.85 48.24 11.50
C VAL A 117 -7.74 48.10 10.44
N LEU A 118 -7.77 47.04 9.66
CA LEU A 118 -6.93 46.93 8.45
C LEU A 118 -7.46 47.93 7.42
N THR A 119 -6.55 48.65 6.79
CA THR A 119 -6.89 49.64 5.74
C THR A 119 -6.29 49.20 4.41
N ASP A 120 -7.01 49.52 3.31
CA ASP A 120 -6.49 49.40 1.96
C ASP A 120 -5.28 50.35 1.72
N LEU A 121 -4.75 50.35 0.50
CA LEU A 121 -3.62 51.22 0.13
C LEU A 121 -4.00 52.73 0.11
N GLN A 122 -5.28 53.07 0.09
CA GLN A 122 -5.80 54.41 0.13
C GLN A 122 -6.16 54.86 1.56
N GLY A 123 -5.99 54.01 2.56
CA GLY A 123 -6.30 54.30 3.95
C GLY A 123 -7.75 54.04 4.35
N ASN A 124 -8.58 53.47 3.48
CA ASN A 124 -9.97 53.13 3.81
C ASN A 124 -10.03 51.76 4.50
N PRO A 125 -10.98 51.48 5.41
CA PRO A 125 -11.20 50.19 5.98
C PRO A 125 -11.31 49.10 4.91
N ALA A 126 -10.56 48.01 5.06
CA ALA A 126 -10.50 46.90 4.11
C ALA A 126 -11.74 46.00 4.24
N PRO A 127 -12.63 45.93 3.25
CA PRO A 127 -13.82 45.08 3.32
C PRO A 127 -13.45 43.59 3.28
N ALA A 128 -13.98 42.83 4.23
CA ALA A 128 -13.79 41.37 4.35
C ALA A 128 -14.98 40.59 3.79
N LEU A 129 -16.19 41.10 3.96
CA LEU A 129 -17.42 40.38 3.62
C LEU A 129 -18.22 41.07 2.53
N SER A 130 -18.91 40.30 1.70
CA SER A 130 -19.77 40.76 0.60
C SER A 130 -20.91 41.67 1.08
N LYS A 131 -21.35 41.52 2.32
CA LYS A 131 -22.40 42.39 2.91
C LYS A 131 -22.03 43.86 2.98
N THR A 132 -20.77 44.24 2.88
CA THR A 132 -20.32 45.64 2.84
C THR A 132 -20.75 46.37 1.56
N GLY A 133 -21.15 45.63 0.53
CA GLY A 133 -21.47 46.18 -0.81
C GLY A 133 -20.26 46.69 -1.59
N LYS A 134 -19.04 46.42 -1.09
CA LYS A 134 -17.76 46.80 -1.71
C LYS A 134 -17.00 45.57 -2.19
N GLY A 135 -15.98 45.78 -3.02
CA GLY A 135 -15.04 44.70 -3.38
C GLY A 135 -14.33 44.21 -2.15
N ILE A 136 -14.32 42.89 -1.93
CA ILE A 136 -13.67 42.27 -0.77
C ILE A 136 -12.17 42.07 -0.98
N PHE A 137 -11.39 42.16 0.11
CA PHE A 137 -9.97 41.92 0.14
C PHE A 137 -9.66 40.71 1.01
N THR A 138 -8.72 39.90 0.57
CA THR A 138 -8.16 38.80 1.38
C THR A 138 -6.72 39.18 1.75
N PRO A 139 -6.44 39.50 3.01
CA PRO A 139 -5.10 39.90 3.42
C PRO A 139 -4.14 38.72 3.40
N GLN A 140 -2.93 38.97 2.95
CA GLN A 140 -1.77 38.10 3.09
C GLN A 140 -0.80 38.75 4.07
N ILE A 141 -0.32 37.96 5.02
CA ILE A 141 0.63 38.43 6.05
C ILE A 141 2.01 37.91 5.71
N ALA A 142 3.02 38.73 5.89
CA ALA A 142 4.41 38.36 5.76
C ALA A 142 5.26 39.10 6.81
N LEU A 143 6.44 38.56 7.09
CA LEU A 143 7.46 39.21 7.90
C LEU A 143 8.45 39.92 6.98
N GLY A 144 8.57 41.22 7.10
CA GLY A 144 9.53 42.02 6.33
C GLY A 144 10.97 41.82 6.78
N LYS A 145 11.93 42.17 5.92
CA LYS A 145 13.36 42.16 6.21
C LYS A 145 13.77 43.02 7.40
N ASP A 146 12.99 44.05 7.64
CA ASP A 146 13.15 45.02 8.71
C ASP A 146 12.60 44.48 10.06
N GLY A 147 12.11 43.23 10.10
CA GLY A 147 11.54 42.59 11.26
C GLY A 147 10.12 43.03 11.61
N TYR A 148 9.45 43.80 10.74
CA TYR A 148 8.06 44.21 10.95
C TYR A 148 7.09 43.29 10.18
N TRP A 149 5.95 43.02 10.78
CA TRP A 149 4.85 42.40 10.07
C TRP A 149 4.30 43.31 8.98
N GLN A 150 3.94 42.73 7.88
CA GLN A 150 3.41 43.41 6.70
C GLN A 150 2.14 42.72 6.21
N VAL A 151 1.24 43.48 5.61
CA VAL A 151 0.03 42.98 4.96
C VAL A 151 0.00 43.42 3.50
N SER A 152 -0.47 42.49 2.63
CA SER A 152 -0.75 42.75 1.24
C SER A 152 -2.13 42.23 0.84
N TYR A 153 -2.77 42.83 -0.16
CA TYR A 153 -4.04 42.39 -0.75
C TYR A 153 -3.88 41.91 -2.20
N ASN A 154 -2.68 42.05 -2.77
CA ASN A 154 -2.38 41.69 -4.15
C ASN A 154 -1.06 40.90 -4.29
N GLY A 155 -0.39 40.60 -3.18
CA GLY A 155 0.89 39.88 -3.14
C GLY A 155 2.09 40.67 -3.64
N THR A 156 1.92 41.94 -4.06
CA THR A 156 3.00 42.74 -4.66
C THR A 156 3.28 44.02 -3.90
N GLN A 157 2.27 44.64 -3.32
CA GLN A 157 2.37 45.87 -2.53
C GLN A 157 2.13 45.54 -1.06
N TRP A 158 3.13 45.81 -0.23
CA TRP A 158 3.13 45.50 1.17
C TRP A 158 3.11 46.75 2.04
N LYS A 159 2.33 46.73 3.09
CA LYS A 159 2.18 47.80 4.08
C LYS A 159 2.55 47.24 5.45
N ARG A 160 3.28 48.00 6.27
CA ARG A 160 3.57 47.61 7.65
C ARG A 160 2.30 47.50 8.49
N LEU A 161 2.30 46.48 9.36
CA LEU A 161 1.30 46.22 10.39
C LEU A 161 1.84 46.67 11.75
N GLY A 162 1.29 47.77 12.30
CA GLY A 162 1.77 48.27 13.59
C GLY A 162 3.20 48.82 13.56
N ASN A 163 3.68 49.19 14.75
CA ASN A 163 5.00 49.81 14.93
C ASN A 163 5.98 48.94 15.74
N ASN A 164 5.61 47.68 16.01
CA ASN A 164 6.44 46.77 16.81
C ASN A 164 7.23 45.84 15.91
N ILE A 165 8.55 45.74 16.17
CA ILE A 165 9.39 44.70 15.55
C ILE A 165 8.97 43.38 16.13
N ALA A 166 8.78 42.38 15.29
CA ALA A 166 8.55 40.99 15.72
C ALA A 166 9.80 40.48 16.46
N PRO A 167 9.69 39.99 17.68
CA PRO A 167 10.79 39.33 18.36
C PRO A 167 11.15 38.02 17.66
N SER A 168 12.19 37.33 18.16
CA SER A 168 12.60 36.05 17.58
C SER A 168 11.43 35.07 17.47
N LEU A 169 11.12 34.66 16.23
CA LEU A 169 10.06 33.70 15.93
C LEU A 169 10.56 32.25 15.82
N ALA A 170 11.82 32.01 16.16
CA ALA A 170 12.47 30.70 15.97
C ALA A 170 11.83 29.55 16.79
N GLU A 171 11.10 29.87 17.86
CA GLU A 171 10.44 28.89 18.74
C GLU A 171 8.93 28.82 18.52
N LYS A 172 8.38 29.54 17.52
CA LYS A 172 6.94 29.54 17.28
C LYS A 172 6.51 28.25 16.57
N THR A 173 5.32 27.79 16.91
CA THR A 173 4.67 26.59 16.35
C THR A 173 3.38 26.94 15.63
N ALA A 174 2.77 25.99 14.95
CA ALA A 174 1.46 26.18 14.30
C ALA A 174 0.37 26.67 15.27
N ALA A 175 0.41 26.29 16.54
CA ALA A 175 -0.53 26.76 17.55
C ALA A 175 -0.44 28.29 17.77
N ASN A 176 0.73 28.91 17.68
CA ASN A 176 0.89 30.35 17.81
C ASN A 176 0.20 31.11 16.68
N PHE A 177 0.13 30.52 15.50
CA PHE A 177 -0.53 31.07 14.31
C PHE A 177 -2.02 30.70 14.20
N SER A 178 -2.66 30.16 15.24
CA SER A 178 -4.09 29.87 15.20
C SER A 178 -4.95 31.14 15.24
N LEU A 179 -6.03 31.14 14.46
CA LEU A 179 -7.08 32.19 14.48
C LEU A 179 -8.13 31.96 15.59
N TYR A 180 -8.17 30.78 16.20
CA TYR A 180 -9.24 30.35 17.07
C TYR A 180 -8.83 30.25 18.53
N ARG A 181 -9.66 30.78 19.43
CA ARG A 181 -9.53 30.63 20.89
C ARG A 181 -10.13 29.30 21.36
N SER A 182 -11.25 28.93 20.78
CA SER A 182 -11.88 27.65 21.03
C SER A 182 -12.44 27.03 19.76
N VAL A 183 -12.41 25.70 19.71
CA VAL A 183 -13.02 24.89 18.65
C VAL A 183 -13.80 23.80 19.38
N ILE A 184 -15.11 23.78 19.21
CA ILE A 184 -16.01 22.87 19.92
C ILE A 184 -16.83 22.10 18.87
N LEU A 185 -16.63 20.77 18.84
CA LEU A 185 -17.46 19.87 18.07
C LEU A 185 -18.62 19.40 18.94
N ASP A 186 -19.83 19.55 18.47
CA ASP A 186 -21.05 18.95 19.01
C ASP A 186 -21.47 17.83 18.07
N GLU A 187 -21.14 16.58 18.43
CA GLU A 187 -21.45 15.39 17.64
C GLU A 187 -22.96 15.08 17.62
N VAL A 188 -23.73 15.56 18.60
CA VAL A 188 -25.18 15.35 18.66
C VAL A 188 -25.90 16.20 17.63
N THR A 189 -25.47 17.46 17.51
CA THR A 189 -26.06 18.41 16.56
C THR A 189 -25.28 18.47 15.23
N ASN A 190 -24.17 17.73 15.10
CA ASN A 190 -23.24 17.81 13.97
C ASN A 190 -22.84 19.25 13.64
N THR A 191 -22.37 19.98 14.65
CA THR A 191 -21.93 21.35 14.47
C THR A 191 -20.54 21.59 15.05
N ILE A 192 -19.74 22.41 14.35
CA ILE A 192 -18.49 22.95 14.85
C ILE A 192 -18.68 24.42 15.18
N THR A 193 -18.30 24.79 16.40
CA THR A 193 -18.29 26.17 16.86
C THR A 193 -16.83 26.64 16.93
N LEU A 194 -16.50 27.67 16.15
CA LEU A 194 -15.18 28.31 16.08
C LEU A 194 -15.26 29.69 16.74
N GLU A 195 -14.45 29.92 17.76
CA GLU A 195 -14.41 31.22 18.46
C GLU A 195 -13.10 31.95 18.16
N SER A 196 -13.17 33.15 17.62
CA SER A 196 -11.98 33.92 17.24
C SER A 196 -11.13 34.35 18.44
N ARG A 197 -9.82 34.30 18.33
CA ARG A 197 -8.86 34.81 19.32
C ARG A 197 -8.88 36.35 19.42
N ALA A 198 -9.20 37.03 18.34
CA ALA A 198 -9.25 38.49 18.31
C ALA A 198 -10.54 39.07 18.94
N GLY A 199 -11.39 38.26 19.55
CA GLY A 199 -12.44 38.71 20.47
C GLY A 199 -13.82 38.90 19.87
N ASN A 200 -14.00 38.97 18.56
CA ASN A 200 -15.27 39.34 17.95
C ASN A 200 -15.74 38.37 16.88
N GLY A 201 -16.22 37.21 17.27
CA GLY A 201 -16.86 36.33 16.32
C GLY A 201 -16.93 34.85 16.81
N VAL A 202 -18.14 34.37 16.88
CA VAL A 202 -18.44 32.94 17.03
C VAL A 202 -19.04 32.50 15.70
N LEU A 203 -18.38 31.56 15.05
CA LEU A 203 -18.85 30.92 13.83
C LEU A 203 -19.36 29.53 14.17
N LYS A 204 -20.65 29.30 13.97
CA LYS A 204 -21.25 27.97 14.15
C LYS A 204 -21.61 27.41 12.78
N LEU A 205 -21.00 26.29 12.44
CA LEU A 205 -21.13 25.63 11.14
C LEU A 205 -21.64 24.19 11.32
N ASN A 206 -22.49 23.78 10.39
CA ASN A 206 -22.91 22.39 10.31
C ASN A 206 -21.80 21.54 9.72
N THR A 207 -21.68 20.30 10.21
CA THR A 207 -20.79 19.29 9.64
C THR A 207 -21.62 18.15 9.08
N VAL A 208 -21.08 17.46 8.07
CA VAL A 208 -21.71 16.28 7.50
C VAL A 208 -20.97 15.06 8.05
N ASN A 209 -21.64 14.27 8.92
CA ASN A 209 -21.14 12.95 9.27
C ASN A 209 -21.76 11.93 8.30
N ASN A 210 -21.00 11.51 7.30
CA ASN A 210 -21.45 10.60 6.24
C ASN A 210 -20.96 9.14 6.44
N GLY A 211 -20.51 8.80 7.64
CA GLY A 211 -19.97 7.46 7.94
C GLY A 211 -18.58 7.20 7.33
N THR A 212 -17.90 8.24 6.87
CA THR A 212 -16.54 8.14 6.35
C THR A 212 -15.55 7.86 7.48
N ALA A 213 -14.70 6.85 7.30
CA ALA A 213 -13.69 6.49 8.28
C ALA A 213 -12.72 7.63 8.59
N GLN A 214 -12.42 7.83 9.87
CA GLN A 214 -11.44 8.82 10.31
C GLN A 214 -10.04 8.52 9.78
N ALA A 215 -9.65 7.23 9.74
CA ALA A 215 -8.37 6.83 9.14
C ALA A 215 -8.26 7.29 7.68
N TRP A 216 -9.32 7.16 6.88
CA TRP A 216 -9.35 7.64 5.50
C TRP A 216 -9.25 9.16 5.41
N LYS A 217 -9.98 9.87 6.27
CA LYS A 217 -9.92 11.35 6.33
C LYS A 217 -8.50 11.83 6.66
N LYS A 218 -7.85 11.21 7.67
CA LYS A 218 -6.46 11.51 8.04
C LYS A 218 -5.50 11.29 6.89
N PHE A 219 -5.67 10.21 6.11
CA PHE A 219 -4.88 9.94 4.90
C PHE A 219 -5.09 11.02 3.83
N LEU A 220 -6.34 11.43 3.57
CA LEU A 220 -6.65 12.48 2.59
C LEU A 220 -6.03 13.84 2.96
N MET A 221 -6.02 14.17 4.24
CA MET A 221 -5.57 15.45 4.76
C MET A 221 -4.07 15.47 5.14
N ASN A 222 -3.32 14.39 4.85
CA ASN A 222 -1.92 14.23 5.22
C ASN A 222 -1.67 14.57 6.71
N SER A 223 -2.52 14.03 7.59
CA SER A 223 -2.39 14.26 9.03
C SER A 223 -1.11 13.62 9.59
N ASP A 224 -0.47 14.27 10.57
CA ASP A 224 0.75 13.74 11.22
C ASP A 224 0.51 12.40 11.91
N ASP A 225 -0.74 12.10 12.30
CA ASP A 225 -1.15 10.84 12.90
C ASP A 225 -1.88 9.89 11.91
N ASN A 226 -1.69 10.11 10.60
CA ASN A 226 -2.13 9.18 9.58
C ASN A 226 -1.45 7.81 9.76
N VAL A 227 -2.24 6.75 9.81
CA VAL A 227 -1.76 5.37 9.97
C VAL A 227 -1.78 4.57 8.66
N LEU A 228 -2.40 5.10 7.61
CA LEU A 228 -2.57 4.39 6.34
C LEU A 228 -1.39 4.63 5.39
N LEU A 229 -0.94 3.57 4.73
CA LEU A 229 -0.03 3.64 3.59
C LEU A 229 -0.80 3.78 2.28
N ASP A 230 -0.12 4.20 1.22
CA ASP A 230 -0.68 4.25 -0.13
C ASP A 230 -0.45 2.91 -0.87
N TYR A 231 -1.50 2.11 -0.98
CA TYR A 231 -1.51 0.83 -1.67
C TYR A 231 -1.89 0.93 -3.15
N SER A 232 -2.22 2.12 -3.66
CA SER A 232 -2.76 2.31 -5.01
C SER A 232 -1.85 1.86 -6.15
N TYR A 233 -0.59 1.59 -5.85
CA TYR A 233 0.39 1.12 -6.84
C TYR A 233 0.49 -0.41 -6.96
N ALA A 234 -0.32 -1.17 -6.24
CA ALA A 234 -0.29 -2.63 -6.32
C ALA A 234 -0.93 -3.14 -7.62
N GLY A 235 -0.37 -4.23 -8.16
CA GLY A 235 -0.89 -4.90 -9.34
C GLY A 235 -0.17 -4.54 -10.64
N TYR A 236 -0.54 -5.24 -11.70
CA TYR A 236 -0.05 -5.04 -13.06
C TYR A 236 -0.13 -3.56 -13.46
N ASP A 237 0.94 -3.06 -14.12
CA ASP A 237 1.02 -1.68 -14.58
C ASP A 237 0.64 -0.67 -13.46
N HIS A 238 1.16 -0.90 -12.24
CA HIS A 238 0.87 -0.08 -11.05
C HIS A 238 -0.64 0.06 -10.71
N GLY A 239 -1.45 -0.95 -11.05
CA GLY A 239 -2.89 -0.93 -10.83
C GLY A 239 -3.67 -0.05 -11.83
N GLU A 240 -3.01 0.64 -12.75
CA GLU A 240 -3.62 1.62 -13.66
C GLU A 240 -4.43 0.96 -14.77
N THR A 241 -3.89 -0.10 -15.37
CA THR A 241 -4.54 -0.82 -16.45
C THR A 241 -4.58 -2.32 -16.19
N ALA A 242 -5.53 -3.02 -16.83
CA ALA A 242 -5.47 -4.47 -16.91
C ALA A 242 -4.57 -4.93 -18.07
N PRO A 243 -3.95 -6.12 -17.98
CA PRO A 243 -3.33 -6.72 -19.14
C PRO A 243 -4.36 -6.92 -20.26
N LYS A 244 -3.94 -6.74 -21.48
CA LYS A 244 -4.78 -7.00 -22.66
C LYS A 244 -5.17 -8.49 -22.72
N ASP A 245 -6.25 -8.82 -23.39
CA ASP A 245 -6.55 -10.21 -23.75
C ASP A 245 -5.37 -10.82 -24.51
N GLY A 246 -5.07 -12.11 -24.26
CA GLY A 246 -3.90 -12.77 -24.81
C GLY A 246 -3.79 -12.66 -26.33
N PHE A 247 -4.89 -12.76 -27.05
CA PHE A 247 -4.89 -12.61 -28.51
C PHE A 247 -4.70 -11.15 -28.96
N ALA A 248 -5.01 -10.17 -28.13
CA ALA A 248 -4.87 -8.75 -28.45
C ALA A 248 -3.42 -8.21 -28.36
N TRP A 249 -2.46 -9.04 -27.94
CA TRP A 249 -1.04 -8.67 -27.92
C TRP A 249 -0.37 -8.71 -29.31
N GLY A 250 -1.03 -9.32 -30.31
CA GLY A 250 -0.41 -9.54 -31.61
C GLY A 250 0.72 -10.57 -31.62
N TYR A 251 0.78 -11.42 -30.60
CA TYR A 251 1.75 -12.48 -30.49
C TYR A 251 1.40 -13.65 -31.43
N LYS A 252 2.43 -14.45 -31.78
CA LYS A 252 2.23 -15.67 -32.55
C LYS A 252 1.45 -16.69 -31.72
N VAL A 253 0.33 -17.19 -32.25
CA VAL A 253 -0.47 -18.23 -31.61
C VAL A 253 0.11 -19.62 -31.92
N CYS A 254 0.43 -20.36 -30.85
CA CYS A 254 0.86 -21.76 -30.90
C CYS A 254 -0.28 -22.64 -30.37
N ASN A 255 -1.08 -23.25 -31.23
CA ASN A 255 -2.24 -24.03 -30.83
C ASN A 255 -1.83 -25.47 -30.47
N VAL A 256 -2.02 -25.83 -29.16
CA VAL A 256 -1.63 -27.13 -28.63
C VAL A 256 -2.44 -28.27 -29.25
N LYS A 257 -3.76 -28.12 -29.39
CA LYS A 257 -4.66 -29.15 -29.98
C LYS A 257 -4.31 -29.42 -31.43
N GLN A 258 -4.11 -28.38 -32.21
CA GLN A 258 -3.70 -28.53 -33.60
C GLN A 258 -2.35 -29.26 -33.73
N ARG A 259 -1.40 -28.95 -32.82
CA ARG A 259 -0.11 -29.63 -32.78
C ARG A 259 -0.24 -31.12 -32.46
N MET A 260 -1.07 -31.47 -31.45
CA MET A 260 -1.38 -32.87 -31.13
C MET A 260 -1.91 -33.63 -32.30
N GLU A 261 -2.87 -33.07 -33.03
CA GLU A 261 -3.52 -33.70 -34.19
C GLU A 261 -2.56 -33.85 -35.37
N GLN A 262 -1.79 -32.81 -35.70
CA GLN A 262 -0.86 -32.82 -36.85
C GLN A 262 0.32 -33.79 -36.64
N GLU A 263 0.81 -33.93 -35.43
CA GLU A 263 1.99 -34.74 -35.14
C GLU A 263 1.64 -36.08 -34.46
N ASN A 264 0.36 -36.32 -34.17
CA ASN A 264 -0.14 -37.51 -33.45
C ASN A 264 0.58 -37.76 -32.15
N ILE A 265 0.64 -36.73 -31.28
CA ILE A 265 1.34 -36.72 -30.02
C ILE A 265 0.42 -36.31 -28.86
N THR A 266 0.86 -36.57 -27.61
CA THR A 266 0.12 -36.17 -26.41
C THR A 266 0.11 -34.66 -26.20
N ALA A 267 -0.77 -34.18 -25.31
CA ALA A 267 -0.81 -32.78 -24.89
C ALA A 267 0.51 -32.34 -24.24
N LEU A 268 1.07 -33.20 -23.39
CA LEU A 268 2.36 -32.97 -22.75
C LEU A 268 3.48 -32.79 -23.77
N GLU A 269 3.56 -33.70 -24.77
CA GLU A 269 4.60 -33.63 -25.82
C GLU A 269 4.44 -32.38 -26.69
N ALA A 270 3.20 -32.03 -27.06
CA ALA A 270 2.91 -30.84 -27.86
C ALA A 270 3.31 -29.56 -27.09
N PHE A 271 2.97 -29.48 -25.80
CA PHE A 271 3.35 -28.36 -24.94
C PHE A 271 4.87 -28.23 -24.81
N ILE A 272 5.58 -29.33 -24.53
CA ILE A 272 7.06 -29.34 -24.44
C ILE A 272 7.68 -28.88 -25.76
N ARG A 273 7.20 -29.36 -26.92
CA ARG A 273 7.74 -28.94 -28.23
C ARG A 273 7.54 -27.45 -28.49
N ILE A 274 6.36 -26.92 -28.18
CA ILE A 274 6.08 -25.47 -28.31
C ILE A 274 7.05 -24.66 -27.44
N LEU A 275 7.25 -25.06 -26.19
CA LEU A 275 8.15 -24.36 -25.28
C LEU A 275 9.61 -24.43 -25.75
N ASP A 276 10.08 -25.59 -26.21
CA ASP A 276 11.43 -25.80 -26.70
C ASP A 276 11.76 -24.97 -27.97
N GLU A 277 10.88 -25.05 -28.97
CA GLU A 277 11.00 -24.27 -30.21
C GLU A 277 11.08 -22.77 -29.98
N ASN A 278 10.40 -22.27 -28.93
CA ASN A 278 10.39 -20.87 -28.55
C ASN A 278 11.43 -20.53 -27.49
N LYS A 279 12.30 -21.48 -27.11
CA LYS A 279 13.39 -21.34 -26.13
C LYS A 279 12.91 -20.92 -24.72
N LEU A 280 11.76 -21.43 -24.32
CA LEU A 280 11.18 -21.20 -23.00
C LEU A 280 11.57 -22.26 -21.98
N ILE A 281 12.19 -23.36 -22.40
CA ILE A 281 12.75 -24.39 -21.51
C ILE A 281 14.21 -24.67 -21.87
N ARG A 282 14.96 -25.23 -20.92
CA ARG A 282 16.34 -25.68 -21.15
C ARG A 282 16.41 -27.19 -21.06
N LYS A 283 16.72 -27.86 -22.15
CA LYS A 283 17.05 -29.29 -22.17
C LYS A 283 18.50 -29.53 -21.74
N THR A 284 19.37 -28.54 -21.90
CA THR A 284 20.75 -28.53 -21.41
C THR A 284 21.07 -27.17 -20.78
N THR A 285 22.04 -27.12 -19.88
CA THR A 285 22.45 -25.88 -19.20
C THR A 285 23.02 -24.81 -20.12
N SER A 286 23.47 -25.20 -21.32
CA SER A 286 24.04 -24.30 -22.32
C SER A 286 22.98 -23.59 -23.20
N ASN A 287 21.74 -24.05 -23.19
CA ASN A 287 20.70 -23.45 -24.01
C ASN A 287 20.32 -22.06 -23.50
N ALA A 288 20.30 -21.07 -24.41
CA ALA A 288 19.78 -19.74 -24.11
C ALA A 288 18.27 -19.80 -23.87
N THR A 289 17.76 -18.91 -23.02
CA THR A 289 16.33 -18.70 -22.77
C THR A 289 15.84 -17.44 -23.47
N ASN A 290 14.54 -17.30 -23.66
CA ASN A 290 13.94 -16.21 -24.43
C ASN A 290 13.09 -15.28 -23.54
N ALA A 291 13.66 -14.16 -23.13
CA ALA A 291 12.93 -13.14 -22.39
C ALA A 291 11.85 -12.40 -23.20
N ASN A 292 11.82 -12.59 -24.53
CA ASN A 292 10.91 -11.88 -25.44
C ASN A 292 10.31 -12.85 -26.48
N ALA A 293 9.62 -13.88 -26.00
CA ALA A 293 9.10 -14.96 -26.84
C ALA A 293 8.00 -14.49 -27.80
N LYS A 294 7.13 -13.60 -27.36
CA LYS A 294 5.99 -13.06 -28.12
C LYS A 294 5.09 -14.14 -28.70
N ILE A 295 4.68 -15.09 -27.85
CA ILE A 295 3.77 -16.17 -28.23
C ILE A 295 2.57 -16.27 -27.30
N VAL A 296 1.47 -16.77 -27.83
CA VAL A 296 0.33 -17.31 -27.08
C VAL A 296 0.35 -18.82 -27.21
N ILE A 297 0.51 -19.52 -26.10
CA ILE A 297 0.37 -20.98 -26.03
C ILE A 297 -1.10 -21.25 -25.77
N TYR A 298 -1.81 -21.61 -26.83
CA TYR A 298 -3.26 -21.68 -26.82
C TYR A 298 -3.75 -23.12 -26.69
N PHE A 299 -4.56 -23.34 -25.65
CA PHE A 299 -5.28 -24.58 -25.41
C PHE A 299 -6.77 -24.36 -25.73
N PRO A 300 -7.26 -24.72 -26.92
CA PRO A 300 -8.70 -24.65 -27.21
C PRO A 300 -9.55 -25.45 -26.24
N ALA A 301 -10.86 -25.30 -26.28
CA ALA A 301 -11.79 -26.07 -25.45
C ALA A 301 -11.47 -27.58 -25.53
N GLY A 302 -11.32 -28.18 -24.33
CA GLY A 302 -10.95 -29.56 -24.17
C GLY A 302 -10.22 -29.84 -22.84
N GLU A 303 -9.93 -31.10 -22.61
CA GLU A 303 -9.13 -31.57 -21.47
C GLU A 303 -7.73 -31.97 -21.93
N TYR A 304 -6.70 -31.51 -21.26
CA TYR A 304 -5.30 -31.69 -21.58
C TYR A 304 -4.56 -32.25 -20.36
N VAL A 305 -4.16 -33.51 -20.42
CA VAL A 305 -3.42 -34.17 -19.35
C VAL A 305 -1.94 -33.83 -19.49
N LEU A 306 -1.40 -33.12 -18.51
CA LEU A 306 0.01 -32.70 -18.46
C LEU A 306 0.82 -33.52 -17.42
N HIS A 307 0.15 -34.12 -16.43
CA HIS A 307 0.73 -35.05 -15.47
C HIS A 307 -0.13 -36.32 -15.44
N GLU A 308 0.39 -37.44 -15.89
CA GLU A 308 -0.37 -38.69 -15.97
C GLU A 308 0.21 -39.82 -15.13
N GLU A 309 1.53 -39.92 -15.08
CA GLU A 309 2.26 -40.93 -14.27
C GLU A 309 3.68 -40.42 -13.93
N ALA A 310 4.27 -40.97 -12.87
CA ALA A 310 5.64 -40.66 -12.49
C ALA A 310 6.61 -40.85 -13.67
N GLY A 311 7.47 -39.87 -13.91
CA GLY A 311 8.43 -39.86 -15.01
C GLY A 311 7.88 -39.47 -16.39
N LYS A 312 6.55 -39.26 -16.52
CA LYS A 312 5.91 -38.71 -17.73
C LYS A 312 5.18 -37.38 -17.50
N ASN A 313 5.57 -36.71 -16.42
CA ASN A 313 5.03 -35.39 -16.06
C ASN A 313 5.86 -34.29 -16.71
N PHE A 314 5.34 -33.06 -16.73
CA PHE A 314 6.07 -31.91 -17.25
C PHE A 314 7.36 -31.65 -16.42
N PRO A 315 8.57 -31.84 -16.99
CA PRO A 315 9.80 -31.95 -16.19
C PRO A 315 10.64 -30.65 -16.17
N TYR A 316 10.15 -29.54 -16.74
CA TYR A 316 10.96 -28.36 -16.97
C TYR A 316 10.46 -27.15 -16.23
N ASP A 317 11.40 -26.30 -15.76
CA ASP A 317 11.10 -24.91 -15.47
C ASP A 317 10.85 -24.13 -16.77
N ILE A 318 9.88 -23.21 -16.76
CA ILE A 318 9.63 -22.29 -17.88
C ILE A 318 10.44 -21.01 -17.62
N LEU A 319 11.39 -20.73 -18.50
CA LEU A 319 12.43 -19.71 -18.35
C LEU A 319 12.32 -18.68 -19.47
N GLY A 320 11.40 -17.73 -19.34
CA GLY A 320 11.22 -16.69 -20.33
C GLY A 320 10.16 -15.67 -19.98
N GLY A 321 9.98 -14.69 -20.84
CA GLY A 321 9.00 -13.63 -20.72
C GLY A 321 8.26 -13.35 -22.02
N ASN A 322 7.29 -12.43 -21.95
CA ASN A 322 6.45 -12.04 -23.08
C ASN A 322 5.76 -13.25 -23.73
N PHE A 323 5.13 -14.10 -22.93
CA PHE A 323 4.31 -15.21 -23.41
C PHE A 323 3.03 -15.36 -22.57
N ILE A 324 2.01 -15.94 -23.16
CA ILE A 324 0.71 -16.11 -22.53
C ILE A 324 0.26 -17.56 -22.70
N ILE A 325 -0.14 -18.23 -21.62
CA ILE A 325 -0.85 -19.52 -21.63
C ILE A 325 -2.34 -19.18 -21.55
N LYS A 326 -3.10 -19.54 -22.57
CA LYS A 326 -4.49 -19.13 -22.72
C LYS A 326 -5.39 -20.30 -23.10
N GLY A 327 -6.55 -20.37 -22.43
CA GLY A 327 -7.67 -21.24 -22.81
C GLY A 327 -8.82 -20.47 -23.46
N ASP A 328 -9.96 -21.17 -23.64
CA ASP A 328 -11.22 -20.62 -24.11
C ASP A 328 -12.19 -20.22 -22.97
N GLY A 329 -11.76 -20.41 -21.73
CA GLY A 329 -12.50 -20.11 -20.51
C GLY A 329 -12.39 -21.23 -19.48
N PRO A 330 -12.60 -20.91 -18.19
CA PRO A 330 -12.43 -21.91 -17.11
C PRO A 330 -13.36 -23.12 -17.23
N GLN A 331 -14.55 -22.95 -17.85
CA GLN A 331 -15.50 -24.04 -18.03
C GLN A 331 -15.23 -24.88 -19.29
N LEU A 332 -14.33 -24.44 -20.16
CA LEU A 332 -14.10 -25.02 -21.47
C LEU A 332 -12.71 -25.69 -21.59
N THR A 333 -11.69 -25.10 -20.98
CA THR A 333 -10.30 -25.58 -21.08
C THR A 333 -9.80 -26.08 -19.72
N ARG A 334 -9.36 -27.33 -19.67
CA ARG A 334 -8.93 -27.99 -18.43
C ARG A 334 -7.51 -28.56 -18.59
N LEU A 335 -6.59 -28.13 -17.73
CA LEU A 335 -5.23 -28.67 -17.63
C LEU A 335 -5.17 -29.61 -16.41
N VAL A 336 -4.93 -30.91 -16.65
CA VAL A 336 -5.15 -31.96 -15.65
C VAL A 336 -3.83 -32.52 -15.14
N MET A 337 -3.73 -32.62 -13.82
CA MET A 337 -2.72 -33.34 -13.06
C MET A 337 -3.37 -34.62 -12.50
N LYS A 338 -3.17 -35.78 -13.12
CA LYS A 338 -3.63 -37.07 -12.58
C LYS A 338 -2.69 -37.58 -11.50
N THR A 339 -1.44 -37.15 -11.52
CA THR A 339 -0.42 -37.48 -10.53
C THR A 339 0.33 -36.23 -10.11
N PRO A 340 0.97 -36.21 -8.92
CA PRO A 340 1.90 -35.15 -8.56
C PRO A 340 3.10 -35.14 -9.50
N ASN A 341 3.86 -34.04 -9.51
CA ASN A 341 5.01 -33.94 -10.41
C ASN A 341 6.19 -34.83 -9.97
N GLY A 342 6.37 -35.04 -8.68
CA GLY A 342 7.42 -35.90 -8.11
C GLY A 342 6.87 -37.00 -7.22
N ASP A 343 7.70 -38.01 -6.93
CA ASP A 343 7.34 -39.15 -6.09
C ASP A 343 7.60 -38.89 -4.61
N THR A 344 8.36 -37.87 -4.27
CA THR A 344 8.71 -37.45 -2.92
C THR A 344 8.56 -35.96 -2.77
N GLU A 345 8.50 -35.45 -1.52
CA GLU A 345 8.49 -34.03 -1.23
C GLU A 345 9.63 -33.27 -1.93
N ALA A 346 10.85 -33.81 -1.88
CA ALA A 346 12.02 -33.17 -2.46
C ALA A 346 12.01 -33.11 -4.01
N THR A 347 11.31 -34.03 -4.66
CA THR A 347 11.20 -34.07 -6.12
C THR A 347 9.94 -33.44 -6.65
N ASN A 348 8.94 -33.20 -5.79
CA ASN A 348 7.69 -32.61 -6.18
C ASN A 348 7.82 -31.09 -6.30
N VAL A 349 7.65 -30.57 -7.51
CA VAL A 349 7.68 -29.13 -7.84
C VAL A 349 6.35 -28.72 -8.47
N PRO A 350 5.99 -27.42 -8.49
CA PRO A 350 4.80 -26.97 -9.19
C PRO A 350 4.79 -27.37 -10.66
N MET A 351 3.62 -27.74 -11.19
CA MET A 351 3.49 -28.16 -12.59
C MET A 351 4.02 -27.10 -13.56
N LEU A 352 3.61 -25.87 -13.41
CA LEU A 352 4.14 -24.73 -14.15
C LEU A 352 5.02 -23.89 -13.23
N SER A 353 6.29 -24.21 -13.17
CA SER A 353 7.30 -23.40 -12.48
C SER A 353 7.87 -22.37 -13.45
N ILE A 354 7.32 -21.16 -13.43
CA ILE A 354 7.71 -20.05 -14.34
C ILE A 354 8.65 -19.12 -13.57
N LYS A 355 9.91 -19.03 -13.99
CA LYS A 355 10.89 -18.30 -13.18
C LYS A 355 12.07 -17.73 -13.95
N HIS A 356 12.61 -16.62 -13.47
CA HIS A 356 13.99 -16.24 -13.78
C HIS A 356 14.96 -16.99 -12.86
N THR A 357 16.08 -17.49 -13.38
CA THR A 357 17.01 -18.33 -12.62
C THR A 357 17.84 -17.57 -11.59
N ASN A 358 18.03 -16.25 -11.76
CA ASN A 358 18.90 -15.45 -10.92
C ASN A 358 18.15 -14.88 -9.72
N SER A 359 18.41 -15.42 -8.53
CA SER A 359 17.80 -14.93 -7.30
C SER A 359 18.38 -13.59 -6.87
N PRO A 360 17.55 -12.63 -6.44
CA PRO A 360 18.00 -11.36 -5.88
C PRO A 360 18.71 -11.53 -4.52
N ASN A 361 18.60 -12.71 -3.91
CA ASN A 361 19.28 -13.08 -2.66
C ASN A 361 20.67 -13.67 -2.88
N ASN A 362 21.15 -13.75 -4.11
CA ASN A 362 22.50 -14.22 -4.45
C ASN A 362 23.34 -13.05 -4.97
N ALA A 363 24.46 -12.74 -4.30
CA ALA A 363 25.31 -11.61 -4.65
C ALA A 363 25.85 -11.66 -6.08
N GLY A 364 26.15 -12.87 -6.59
CA GLY A 364 26.60 -13.06 -7.98
C GLY A 364 25.51 -12.80 -9.02
N HIS A 365 24.25 -12.88 -8.62
CA HIS A 365 23.09 -12.66 -9.49
C HIS A 365 22.47 -11.26 -9.35
N SER A 366 22.76 -10.56 -8.26
CA SER A 366 22.19 -9.27 -7.91
C SER A 366 23.31 -8.30 -7.45
N PRO A 367 24.16 -7.83 -8.38
CA PRO A 367 25.23 -6.90 -8.03
C PRO A 367 24.72 -5.61 -7.41
N LEU A 368 25.51 -5.06 -6.48
CA LEU A 368 25.26 -3.75 -5.87
C LEU A 368 25.35 -2.65 -6.94
N LEU A 369 24.37 -1.79 -7.00
CA LEU A 369 24.34 -0.60 -7.88
C LEU A 369 24.63 0.68 -7.09
N ALA A 370 24.06 0.82 -5.91
CA ALA A 370 24.25 1.98 -5.03
C ALA A 370 23.89 1.67 -3.58
N ASN A 371 24.43 2.43 -2.64
CA ASN A 371 23.90 2.54 -1.29
C ASN A 371 22.98 3.77 -1.20
N VAL A 372 21.92 3.69 -0.40
CA VAL A 372 21.14 4.86 0.01
C VAL A 372 21.91 5.55 1.14
N VAL A 373 22.12 6.87 1.02
CA VAL A 373 23.03 7.61 1.90
C VAL A 373 22.36 8.69 2.75
N GLU A 374 21.06 8.91 2.56
CA GLU A 374 20.24 9.79 3.40
C GLU A 374 18.97 9.07 3.85
N ASN A 375 18.46 9.49 5.00
CA ASN A 375 17.17 8.98 5.51
C ASN A 375 16.03 9.36 4.58
N ALA A 376 15.01 8.50 4.53
CA ALA A 376 13.77 8.78 3.81
C ALA A 376 12.58 8.16 4.57
N LYS A 377 11.42 8.77 4.46
CA LYS A 377 10.19 8.30 5.09
C LYS A 377 9.37 7.43 4.14
N LYS A 378 8.71 6.42 4.69
CA LYS A 378 7.69 5.69 3.93
C LYS A 378 6.66 6.67 3.35
N GLY A 379 6.31 6.47 2.08
CA GLY A 379 5.53 7.44 1.29
C GLY A 379 6.36 8.31 0.35
N GLU A 380 7.66 8.41 0.54
CA GLU A 380 8.56 9.10 -0.39
C GLU A 380 8.98 8.20 -1.56
N SER A 381 9.30 8.81 -2.71
CA SER A 381 9.78 8.07 -3.89
C SER A 381 11.14 8.54 -4.40
N ASN A 382 11.74 9.52 -3.73
CA ASN A 382 12.99 10.18 -4.14
C ASN A 382 14.09 9.90 -3.11
N LEU A 383 15.12 9.15 -3.50
CA LEU A 383 16.20 8.73 -2.63
C LEU A 383 17.54 9.33 -3.06
N VAL A 384 18.35 9.68 -2.07
CA VAL A 384 19.75 10.09 -2.28
C VAL A 384 20.66 8.87 -2.22
N VAL A 385 21.48 8.69 -3.23
CA VAL A 385 22.31 7.49 -3.44
C VAL A 385 23.78 7.81 -3.61
N SER A 386 24.64 6.85 -3.25
CA SER A 386 26.10 6.98 -3.38
C SER A 386 26.58 7.06 -4.82
N SER A 387 25.83 6.50 -5.76
CA SER A 387 26.12 6.49 -7.19
C SER A 387 24.84 6.29 -8.00
N THR A 388 24.77 6.91 -9.16
CA THR A 388 23.69 6.67 -10.13
C THR A 388 24.15 5.81 -11.32
N THR A 389 25.42 5.36 -11.29
CA THR A 389 25.97 4.48 -12.34
C THR A 389 25.20 3.15 -12.37
N GLY A 390 24.66 2.79 -13.53
CA GLY A 390 23.89 1.56 -13.72
C GLY A 390 22.38 1.71 -13.41
N LEU A 391 21.96 2.77 -12.73
CA LEU A 391 20.55 3.11 -12.55
C LEU A 391 20.00 3.75 -13.84
N LYS A 392 18.90 3.23 -14.36
CA LYS A 392 18.32 3.71 -15.63
C LYS A 392 16.79 3.76 -15.54
N PRO A 393 16.15 4.84 -16.02
CA PRO A 393 14.69 4.91 -16.11
C PRO A 393 14.10 3.67 -16.80
N GLY A 394 12.96 3.20 -16.29
CA GLY A 394 12.24 2.01 -16.75
C GLY A 394 12.80 0.68 -16.22
N LYS A 395 13.99 0.63 -15.63
CA LYS A 395 14.55 -0.58 -15.02
C LYS A 395 13.94 -0.84 -13.65
N TRP A 396 13.70 -2.10 -13.34
CA TRP A 396 13.38 -2.57 -12.00
C TRP A 396 14.64 -2.88 -11.23
N VAL A 397 14.66 -2.49 -9.96
CA VAL A 397 15.75 -2.70 -9.00
C VAL A 397 15.21 -3.27 -7.70
N GLN A 398 16.07 -3.88 -6.91
CA GLN A 398 15.79 -4.26 -5.53
C GLN A 398 16.34 -3.18 -4.59
N LEU A 399 15.46 -2.58 -3.78
CA LEU A 399 15.82 -1.80 -2.59
C LEU A 399 15.75 -2.76 -1.39
N ARG A 400 16.80 -2.80 -0.56
CA ARG A 400 16.80 -3.71 0.58
C ARG A 400 17.62 -3.23 1.75
N LEU A 401 17.24 -3.71 2.94
CA LEU A 401 18.01 -3.66 4.18
C LEU A 401 18.30 -5.08 4.67
N ARG A 402 19.49 -5.26 5.25
CA ARG A 402 19.89 -6.40 6.06
C ARG A 402 20.58 -5.88 7.30
N SER A 403 20.05 -6.19 8.48
CA SER A 403 20.58 -5.68 9.74
C SER A 403 20.43 -6.70 10.87
N GLY A 404 21.43 -6.77 11.73
CA GLY A 404 21.38 -7.46 13.02
C GLY A 404 21.31 -6.50 14.20
N ASN A 405 21.07 -5.22 13.95
CA ASN A 405 21.04 -4.19 14.96
C ASN A 405 19.89 -4.41 15.96
N LYS A 406 20.22 -4.44 17.26
CA LYS A 406 19.26 -4.76 18.32
C LYS A 406 18.22 -3.67 18.55
N ASP A 407 18.59 -2.40 18.33
CA ASP A 407 17.65 -1.28 18.51
C ASP A 407 16.63 -1.28 17.38
N LEU A 408 17.07 -1.56 16.14
CA LEU A 408 16.16 -1.77 15.03
C LEU A 408 15.26 -2.99 15.27
N LEU A 409 15.81 -4.09 15.76
CA LEU A 409 15.01 -5.29 16.08
C LEU A 409 13.92 -4.96 17.10
N ALA A 410 14.24 -4.24 18.16
CA ALA A 410 13.26 -3.82 19.17
C ALA A 410 12.18 -2.93 18.56
N LYS A 411 12.56 -2.01 17.67
CA LYS A 411 11.62 -1.14 16.93
C LYS A 411 10.69 -1.97 16.02
N GLU A 412 11.23 -2.93 15.27
CA GLU A 412 10.48 -3.78 14.34
C GLU A 412 9.50 -4.73 15.05
N LEU A 413 9.89 -5.28 16.20
CA LEU A 413 9.04 -6.18 16.97
C LEU A 413 8.00 -5.44 17.82
N GLY A 414 8.25 -4.16 18.17
CA GLY A 414 7.35 -3.38 19.00
C GLY A 414 7.06 -4.05 20.36
N PRO A 415 5.79 -4.43 20.64
CA PRO A 415 5.45 -5.08 21.90
C PRO A 415 5.76 -6.59 21.92
N ILE A 416 6.10 -7.19 20.78
CA ILE A 416 6.29 -8.63 20.65
C ILE A 416 7.65 -9.02 21.24
N THR A 417 7.65 -10.03 22.10
CA THR A 417 8.87 -10.62 22.64
C THR A 417 9.06 -12.02 22.07
N PRO A 418 10.25 -12.36 21.55
CA PRO A 418 10.54 -13.70 21.10
C PRO A 418 10.34 -14.76 22.19
N THR A 419 9.77 -15.91 21.82
CA THR A 419 9.53 -17.04 22.74
C THR A 419 10.52 -18.18 22.54
N GLY A 420 11.43 -18.05 21.60
CA GLY A 420 12.43 -19.04 21.24
C GLY A 420 13.60 -18.42 20.50
N SER A 421 14.31 -19.19 19.73
CA SER A 421 15.39 -18.70 18.87
C SER A 421 14.85 -18.37 17.49
N TRP A 422 14.43 -17.13 17.29
CA TRP A 422 13.88 -16.69 16.01
C TRP A 422 14.99 -16.28 15.03
N SER A 423 14.79 -16.54 13.77
CA SER A 423 15.75 -16.17 12.73
C SER A 423 15.98 -14.66 12.62
N ILE A 424 14.97 -13.84 12.94
CA ILE A 424 15.08 -12.37 12.96
C ILE A 424 16.06 -11.85 14.02
N GLU A 425 16.30 -12.61 15.11
CA GLU A 425 17.22 -12.24 16.19
C GLU A 425 18.67 -12.58 15.87
N GLN A 426 18.91 -13.42 14.87
CA GLN A 426 20.25 -13.89 14.53
C GLN A 426 20.98 -12.88 13.67
N GLN A 427 22.31 -12.85 13.77
CA GLN A 427 23.11 -11.99 12.91
C GLN A 427 22.91 -12.37 11.43
N PRO A 428 22.65 -11.40 10.55
CA PRO A 428 22.50 -11.66 9.14
C PRO A 428 23.80 -12.20 8.56
N VAL A 429 23.67 -13.20 7.71
CA VAL A 429 24.81 -13.74 6.97
C VAL A 429 25.00 -12.90 5.70
N PRO A 430 26.24 -12.46 5.37
CA PRO A 430 26.50 -11.77 4.12
C PRO A 430 26.01 -12.60 2.94
N ILE A 431 25.39 -11.96 1.95
CA ILE A 431 24.97 -12.64 0.74
C ILE A 431 26.21 -13.05 -0.03
N THR A 432 26.43 -14.35 -0.15
CA THR A 432 27.49 -14.95 -0.97
C THR A 432 26.89 -15.65 -2.17
N ALA A 433 27.70 -15.95 -3.18
CA ALA A 433 27.26 -16.74 -4.33
C ALA A 433 26.78 -18.14 -3.95
N GLU A 434 27.19 -18.64 -2.78
CA GLU A 434 26.90 -20.00 -2.29
C GLU A 434 25.65 -20.06 -1.38
N LYS A 435 25.26 -18.93 -0.76
CA LYS A 435 24.14 -18.89 0.19
C LYS A 435 23.02 -17.97 -0.32
N SER A 436 22.09 -18.54 -1.05
CA SER A 436 20.90 -17.84 -1.55
C SER A 436 19.76 -17.75 -0.53
N ASN A 437 19.81 -18.51 0.56
CA ASN A 437 18.74 -18.62 1.55
C ASN A 437 19.22 -18.11 2.91
N ASP A 438 19.22 -16.81 3.03
CA ASP A 438 19.62 -16.13 4.23
C ASP A 438 18.37 -15.63 4.96
N ASN A 439 17.96 -16.39 5.97
CA ASN A 439 16.77 -16.10 6.77
C ASN A 439 17.08 -15.31 8.06
N TYR A 440 18.34 -14.96 8.29
CA TYR A 440 18.78 -14.33 9.52
C TYR A 440 18.71 -12.79 9.48
N GLY A 441 18.49 -12.21 10.65
CA GLY A 441 18.42 -10.78 10.83
C GLY A 441 17.11 -10.14 10.29
N ILE A 442 17.07 -8.82 10.40
CA ILE A 442 16.00 -8.02 9.85
C ILE A 442 16.18 -7.90 8.36
N LYS A 443 15.10 -8.10 7.63
CA LYS A 443 15.04 -7.98 6.18
C LYS A 443 13.94 -7.04 5.76
N VAL A 444 14.28 -6.05 4.95
CA VAL A 444 13.32 -5.30 4.14
C VAL A 444 13.69 -5.51 2.68
N THR A 445 12.73 -5.83 1.86
CA THR A 445 12.93 -6.02 0.40
C THR A 445 11.78 -5.40 -0.34
N GLU A 446 12.08 -4.41 -1.18
CA GLU A 446 11.13 -3.81 -2.11
C GLU A 446 11.69 -3.85 -3.53
N PHE A 447 10.83 -4.11 -4.51
CA PHE A 447 11.19 -4.00 -5.93
C PHE A 447 10.53 -2.74 -6.49
N HIS A 448 11.32 -1.89 -7.13
CA HIS A 448 10.88 -0.60 -7.64
C HIS A 448 11.26 -0.40 -9.10
N GLN A 449 10.37 0.26 -9.86
CA GLN A 449 10.69 0.73 -11.19
C GLN A 449 11.27 2.15 -11.12
N ILE A 450 12.43 2.36 -11.71
CA ILE A 450 13.08 3.68 -11.75
C ILE A 450 12.30 4.58 -12.71
N LYS A 451 11.82 5.72 -12.21
CA LYS A 451 11.15 6.76 -12.98
C LYS A 451 12.13 7.73 -13.61
N SER A 452 13.08 8.20 -12.79
CA SER A 452 14.11 9.14 -13.25
C SER A 452 15.39 9.03 -12.41
N VAL A 453 16.48 9.52 -12.95
CA VAL A 453 17.80 9.57 -12.30
C VAL A 453 18.42 10.93 -12.60
N GLY A 454 18.99 11.60 -11.59
CA GLY A 454 19.65 12.89 -11.78
C GLY A 454 20.54 13.28 -10.59
N GLY A 455 21.74 13.81 -10.85
CA GLY A 455 22.72 14.10 -9.82
C GLY A 455 23.06 12.86 -9.02
N ASN A 456 22.84 12.90 -7.69
CA ASN A 456 23.00 11.77 -6.79
C ASN A 456 21.63 11.21 -6.32
N ARG A 457 20.55 11.40 -7.11
CA ARG A 457 19.18 10.99 -6.77
C ARG A 457 18.61 9.99 -7.75
N VAL A 458 17.83 9.06 -7.21
CA VAL A 458 16.96 8.17 -7.95
C VAL A 458 15.52 8.42 -7.52
N VAL A 459 14.60 8.48 -8.48
CA VAL A 459 13.17 8.60 -8.22
C VAL A 459 12.50 7.34 -8.73
N PHE A 460 11.70 6.70 -7.88
CA PHE A 460 10.89 5.55 -8.24
C PHE A 460 9.48 5.97 -8.73
N TYR A 461 8.79 5.09 -9.42
CA TYR A 461 7.39 5.29 -9.77
C TYR A 461 6.50 5.22 -8.53
N GLU A 462 6.81 4.30 -7.64
CA GLU A 462 6.07 4.01 -6.43
C GLU A 462 6.78 4.58 -5.20
N PRO A 463 6.03 4.99 -4.16
CA PRO A 463 6.64 5.36 -2.89
C PRO A 463 7.24 4.13 -2.19
N ILE A 464 8.28 4.32 -1.39
CA ILE A 464 8.77 3.30 -0.47
C ILE A 464 7.74 3.03 0.62
N MET A 465 7.68 1.78 1.09
CA MET A 465 6.70 1.33 2.08
C MET A 465 7.32 1.13 3.47
N HIS A 466 8.61 1.35 3.60
CA HIS A 466 9.35 1.26 4.85
C HIS A 466 10.26 2.48 5.02
N ASP A 467 10.39 2.98 6.26
CA ASP A 467 11.33 4.08 6.57
C ASP A 467 12.76 3.65 6.29
N ILE A 468 13.52 4.49 5.61
CA ILE A 468 14.96 4.35 5.44
C ILE A 468 15.66 5.13 6.55
N ASP A 469 16.38 4.43 7.40
CA ASP A 469 17.23 5.01 8.42
C ASP A 469 18.67 4.49 8.21
N THR A 470 19.55 5.38 7.81
CA THR A 470 20.91 5.04 7.39
C THR A 470 21.85 4.77 8.56
N GLN A 471 21.44 5.00 9.80
CA GLN A 471 22.21 4.63 10.99
C GLN A 471 22.37 3.10 11.16
N TYR A 472 21.48 2.31 10.53
CA TYR A 472 21.49 0.84 10.63
C TYR A 472 22.28 0.22 9.48
N ASP A 473 23.59 0.45 9.50
CA ASP A 473 24.54 -0.04 8.50
C ASP A 473 25.46 -1.16 9.00
N ASP A 474 25.13 -1.75 10.14
CA ASP A 474 25.89 -2.76 10.87
C ASP A 474 26.24 -4.02 10.06
N CYS A 475 25.49 -4.31 8.98
CA CYS A 475 25.75 -5.43 8.08
C CYS A 475 26.01 -4.96 6.65
N LEU A 476 24.95 -4.56 5.95
CA LEU A 476 25.01 -4.13 4.55
C LEU A 476 24.36 -2.77 4.32
N GLY A 477 23.68 -2.23 5.34
CA GLY A 477 22.93 -1.00 5.25
C GLY A 477 21.80 -1.07 4.19
N TRP A 478 21.37 0.10 3.73
CA TRP A 478 20.38 0.22 2.68
C TRP A 478 21.03 0.21 1.31
N GLU A 479 20.66 -0.77 0.48
CA GLU A 479 21.25 -1.02 -0.83
C GLU A 479 20.22 -0.96 -1.96
N ILE A 480 20.62 -0.45 -3.12
CA ILE A 480 19.93 -0.65 -4.39
C ILE A 480 20.74 -1.65 -5.20
N ARG A 481 20.12 -2.75 -5.59
CA ARG A 481 20.79 -3.87 -6.30
C ARG A 481 20.10 -4.18 -7.61
N GLU A 482 20.84 -4.79 -8.54
CA GLU A 482 20.27 -5.27 -9.79
C GLU A 482 19.24 -6.35 -9.52
N TYR A 483 18.07 -6.23 -10.14
CA TYR A 483 17.01 -7.23 -10.10
C TYR A 483 16.84 -7.86 -11.49
N LYS A 484 16.93 -9.19 -11.56
CA LYS A 484 16.77 -9.97 -12.77
C LYS A 484 15.37 -10.59 -12.79
N TYR A 485 14.63 -10.35 -13.83
CA TYR A 485 13.21 -10.73 -13.95
C TYR A 485 12.83 -11.06 -15.39
N TYR A 486 11.70 -11.73 -15.54
CA TYR A 486 10.93 -11.74 -16.77
C TYR A 486 9.67 -10.89 -16.62
N GLU A 487 9.07 -10.49 -17.73
CA GLU A 487 7.89 -9.63 -17.74
C GLU A 487 6.84 -10.10 -18.73
N ASN A 488 5.59 -9.61 -18.56
CA ASN A 488 4.47 -9.89 -19.44
C ASN A 488 4.22 -11.40 -19.63
N VAL A 489 4.19 -12.14 -18.52
CA VAL A 489 3.80 -13.54 -18.47
C VAL A 489 2.36 -13.63 -18.02
N GLY A 490 1.50 -14.20 -18.87
CA GLY A 490 0.06 -14.34 -18.59
C GLY A 490 -0.39 -15.79 -18.51
N ILE A 491 -1.32 -16.08 -17.59
CA ILE A 491 -2.09 -17.34 -17.56
C ILE A 491 -3.55 -16.94 -17.45
N GLU A 492 -4.38 -17.36 -18.43
CA GLU A 492 -5.75 -16.88 -18.47
C GLU A 492 -6.73 -17.86 -19.12
N ASP A 493 -8.00 -17.77 -18.70
CA ASP A 493 -9.16 -18.42 -19.32
C ASP A 493 -9.10 -19.95 -19.33
N LEU A 494 -8.74 -20.58 -18.20
CA LEU A 494 -8.65 -22.05 -18.10
C LEU A 494 -8.82 -22.54 -16.64
N THR A 495 -8.94 -23.86 -16.48
CA THR A 495 -8.98 -24.54 -15.17
C THR A 495 -7.78 -25.46 -14.99
N PHE A 496 -7.16 -25.42 -13.82
CA PHE A 496 -6.22 -26.45 -13.35
C PHE A 496 -6.97 -27.46 -12.50
N VAL A 497 -6.73 -28.74 -12.76
CA VAL A 497 -7.40 -29.85 -12.06
C VAL A 497 -6.36 -30.74 -11.41
N GLY A 498 -6.43 -30.87 -10.10
CA GLY A 498 -5.69 -31.80 -9.28
C GLY A 498 -6.59 -32.89 -8.69
N GLN A 499 -6.07 -33.64 -7.72
CA GLN A 499 -6.78 -34.68 -6.99
C GLN A 499 -6.43 -34.65 -5.50
N ALA A 500 -6.41 -33.46 -4.88
CA ALA A 500 -6.04 -33.27 -3.48
C ALA A 500 -6.82 -34.23 -2.56
N ILE A 501 -6.12 -34.79 -1.58
CA ILE A 501 -6.65 -35.81 -0.68
C ILE A 501 -7.67 -35.18 0.29
N THR A 502 -8.75 -35.87 0.56
CA THR A 502 -9.78 -35.46 1.51
C THR A 502 -10.08 -36.57 2.52
N PRO A 503 -10.32 -36.26 3.83
CA PRO A 503 -10.19 -34.93 4.44
C PRO A 503 -8.74 -34.47 4.49
N TYR A 504 -8.56 -33.14 4.47
CA TYR A 504 -7.25 -32.50 4.57
C TYR A 504 -6.70 -32.61 5.99
N TYR A 505 -5.41 -32.89 6.10
CA TYR A 505 -4.67 -32.90 7.37
C TYR A 505 -3.45 -32.00 7.25
N HIS A 506 -3.44 -30.89 7.94
CA HIS A 506 -2.35 -29.92 7.91
C HIS A 506 -1.03 -30.58 8.33
N HIS A 507 -0.03 -30.54 7.45
CA HIS A 507 1.25 -31.27 7.59
C HIS A 507 1.10 -32.76 7.87
N GLY A 508 -0.03 -33.36 7.52
CA GLY A 508 -0.33 -34.77 7.79
C GLY A 508 -0.61 -35.08 9.25
N ASP A 509 -0.81 -34.08 10.11
CA ASP A 509 -1.02 -34.28 11.55
C ASP A 509 -2.32 -35.04 11.87
N GLY A 510 -2.15 -36.25 12.39
CA GLY A 510 -3.26 -37.14 12.68
C GLY A 510 -3.85 -37.87 11.47
N ALA A 511 -3.17 -37.83 10.34
CA ALA A 511 -3.52 -38.56 9.13
C ALA A 511 -3.29 -40.07 9.26
N PRO A 512 -3.90 -40.93 8.42
CA PRO A 512 -3.60 -42.30 8.30
C PRO A 512 -2.12 -42.51 7.93
N SER A 513 -1.44 -43.46 8.60
CA SER A 513 0.01 -43.70 8.44
C SER A 513 0.43 -44.26 7.07
N ASN A 514 -0.52 -44.61 6.22
CA ASN A 514 -0.27 -45.10 4.86
C ASN A 514 -0.17 -43.99 3.80
N VAL A 515 -0.30 -42.71 4.22
CA VAL A 515 -0.17 -41.54 3.34
C VAL A 515 0.97 -40.67 3.88
N ASP A 516 1.92 -40.32 3.04
CA ASP A 516 3.01 -39.42 3.40
C ASP A 516 2.47 -37.99 3.68
N ALA A 517 2.98 -37.37 4.73
CA ALA A 517 2.50 -36.05 5.21
C ALA A 517 2.53 -34.97 4.12
N TRP A 518 3.62 -34.90 3.32
CA TRP A 518 3.79 -33.89 2.27
C TRP A 518 2.69 -33.93 1.20
N ARG A 519 2.02 -35.07 0.99
CA ARG A 519 0.97 -35.20 -0.02
C ARG A 519 -0.24 -34.33 0.25
N TYR A 520 -0.56 -34.10 1.52
CA TYR A 520 -1.68 -33.20 1.87
C TYR A 520 -1.38 -31.75 1.48
N ASP A 521 -0.16 -31.29 1.70
CA ASP A 521 0.20 -29.88 1.55
C ASP A 521 0.72 -29.54 0.14
N GLN A 522 1.33 -30.51 -0.56
CA GLN A 522 2.13 -30.16 -1.73
C GLN A 522 1.84 -31.02 -2.98
N GLU A 523 1.01 -32.04 -2.90
CA GLU A 523 0.88 -33.04 -3.97
C GLU A 523 0.46 -32.42 -5.32
N TYR A 524 -0.51 -31.52 -5.32
CA TYR A 524 -1.02 -30.88 -6.53
C TYR A 524 -0.85 -29.36 -6.45
N ARG A 525 0.30 -28.88 -6.93
CA ARG A 525 0.62 -27.45 -7.06
C ARG A 525 0.69 -27.05 -8.53
N PRO A 526 -0.34 -26.39 -9.08
CA PRO A 526 -0.39 -26.04 -10.51
C PRO A 526 0.65 -25.02 -10.93
N ILE A 527 0.81 -23.90 -10.21
CA ILE A 527 1.55 -22.73 -10.69
C ILE A 527 2.44 -22.14 -9.60
N ALA A 528 3.70 -21.87 -9.96
CA ALA A 528 4.56 -20.93 -9.27
C ALA A 528 5.13 -19.88 -10.25
N MET A 529 4.99 -18.62 -9.90
CA MET A 529 5.55 -17.47 -10.62
C MET A 529 6.67 -16.87 -9.79
N VAL A 530 7.91 -16.83 -10.31
CA VAL A 530 9.07 -16.44 -9.52
C VAL A 530 9.92 -15.42 -10.26
N ARG A 531 10.14 -14.26 -9.65
CA ARG A 531 10.91 -13.16 -10.24
C ARG A 531 10.34 -12.68 -11.57
N LEU A 532 9.05 -12.35 -11.52
CA LEU A 532 8.32 -11.75 -12.62
C LEU A 532 7.90 -10.33 -12.27
N VAL A 533 7.76 -9.48 -13.28
CA VAL A 533 7.14 -8.16 -13.15
C VAL A 533 6.02 -8.02 -14.17
N ASN A 534 5.02 -7.19 -13.89
CA ASN A 534 3.91 -6.91 -14.80
C ASN A 534 3.37 -8.20 -15.45
N SER A 535 3.08 -9.20 -14.63
CA SER A 535 2.62 -10.52 -15.06
C SER A 535 1.31 -10.87 -14.35
N TRP A 536 0.54 -11.82 -14.91
CA TRP A 536 -0.80 -12.04 -14.39
C TRP A 536 -1.28 -13.50 -14.44
N VAL A 537 -2.21 -13.82 -13.53
CA VAL A 537 -3.11 -14.97 -13.58
C VAL A 537 -4.54 -14.41 -13.45
N ARG A 538 -5.40 -14.64 -14.43
CA ARG A 538 -6.76 -14.14 -14.39
C ARG A 538 -7.77 -15.07 -15.04
N ASN A 539 -9.01 -15.02 -14.54
CA ASN A 539 -10.09 -15.86 -15.05
C ASN A 539 -9.66 -17.33 -15.12
N VAL A 540 -9.15 -17.84 -13.97
CA VAL A 540 -8.61 -19.19 -13.83
C VAL A 540 -9.28 -19.86 -12.65
N ASP A 541 -9.69 -21.12 -12.85
CA ASP A 541 -10.21 -21.95 -11.76
C ASP A 541 -9.16 -22.97 -11.31
N PHE A 542 -9.18 -23.28 -10.03
CA PHE A 542 -8.41 -24.36 -9.43
C PHE A 542 -9.37 -25.37 -8.80
N GLU A 543 -9.26 -26.63 -9.21
CA GLU A 543 -10.14 -27.69 -8.76
C GLU A 543 -9.34 -28.79 -8.06
N SER A 544 -9.62 -29.00 -6.76
CA SER A 544 -8.97 -30.05 -5.94
C SER A 544 -7.45 -29.99 -5.97
N VAL A 545 -6.87 -28.83 -5.69
CA VAL A 545 -5.43 -28.57 -5.64
C VAL A 545 -4.93 -28.44 -4.20
N SER A 546 -3.69 -28.84 -3.94
CA SER A 546 -3.10 -28.67 -2.61
C SER A 546 -2.74 -27.20 -2.33
N GLU A 547 -2.15 -26.51 -3.31
CA GLU A 547 -1.81 -25.08 -3.25
C GLU A 547 -2.10 -24.48 -4.63
N ALA A 548 -2.91 -23.42 -4.69
CA ALA A 548 -3.38 -22.92 -5.98
C ALA A 548 -2.29 -22.14 -6.75
N LEU A 549 -1.77 -21.06 -6.16
CA LEU A 549 -0.81 -20.18 -6.82
C LEU A 549 0.13 -19.54 -5.80
N THR A 550 1.43 -19.59 -6.09
CA THR A 550 2.43 -18.79 -5.38
C THR A 550 3.14 -17.83 -6.31
N ILE A 551 3.20 -16.53 -5.93
CA ILE A 551 3.93 -15.45 -6.63
C ILE A 551 5.09 -15.05 -5.74
N SER A 552 6.33 -15.39 -6.14
CA SER A 552 7.52 -15.24 -5.30
C SER A 552 8.53 -14.25 -5.87
N GLU A 553 9.14 -13.43 -4.99
CA GLU A 553 10.21 -12.49 -5.35
C GLU A 553 9.87 -11.64 -6.59
N SER A 554 8.59 -11.30 -6.76
CA SER A 554 8.02 -10.65 -7.94
C SER A 554 7.48 -9.25 -7.59
N ALA A 555 7.24 -8.43 -8.61
CA ALA A 555 6.72 -7.09 -8.41
C ALA A 555 5.56 -6.77 -9.35
N ASN A 556 4.58 -6.03 -8.87
CA ASN A 556 3.47 -5.50 -9.68
C ASN A 556 2.82 -6.55 -10.57
N CYS A 557 2.64 -7.77 -10.05
CA CYS A 557 1.85 -8.81 -10.70
C CYS A 557 0.41 -8.80 -10.17
N SER A 558 -0.51 -9.37 -10.94
CA SER A 558 -1.93 -9.46 -10.56
C SER A 558 -2.42 -10.90 -10.65
N ALA A 559 -3.17 -11.35 -9.63
CA ALA A 559 -3.94 -12.59 -9.65
C ALA A 559 -5.40 -12.25 -9.34
N TYR A 560 -6.33 -12.42 -10.28
CA TYR A 560 -7.70 -12.00 -10.04
C TYR A 560 -8.74 -12.78 -10.85
N ASN A 561 -9.99 -12.72 -10.34
CA ASN A 561 -11.11 -13.46 -10.88
C ASN A 561 -10.81 -14.97 -10.93
N ILE A 562 -10.59 -15.53 -9.75
CA ILE A 562 -10.15 -16.91 -9.54
C ILE A 562 -11.15 -17.64 -8.66
N GLU A 563 -11.59 -18.81 -9.09
CA GLU A 563 -12.39 -19.75 -8.32
C GLU A 563 -11.50 -20.90 -7.82
N ILE A 564 -11.60 -21.22 -6.51
CA ILE A 564 -10.97 -22.40 -5.93
C ILE A 564 -12.09 -23.32 -5.45
N ARG A 565 -12.16 -24.56 -5.93
CA ARG A 565 -13.24 -25.48 -5.64
C ARG A 565 -12.77 -26.93 -5.51
N GLY A 566 -13.71 -27.82 -5.15
CA GLY A 566 -13.43 -29.25 -4.94
C GLY A 566 -12.81 -29.51 -3.57
N ASN A 567 -11.88 -30.47 -3.48
CA ASN A 567 -11.23 -30.83 -2.24
C ASN A 567 -10.31 -29.69 -1.77
N ARG A 568 -10.39 -29.37 -0.47
CA ARG A 568 -9.51 -28.38 0.14
C ARG A 568 -8.07 -28.90 0.20
N GLY A 569 -7.11 -28.00 0.24
CA GLY A 569 -5.71 -28.26 0.45
C GLY A 569 -5.08 -27.24 1.38
N HIS A 570 -3.81 -27.00 1.20
CA HIS A 570 -2.96 -26.19 2.08
C HIS A 570 -3.19 -24.67 1.91
N GLY A 571 -3.16 -24.17 0.67
CA GLY A 571 -3.13 -22.72 0.45
C GLY A 571 -3.84 -22.24 -0.80
N ALA A 572 -4.42 -21.03 -0.71
CA ALA A 572 -5.07 -20.36 -1.82
C ALA A 572 -4.04 -19.62 -2.71
N VAL A 573 -4.06 -18.31 -2.73
CA VAL A 573 -3.14 -17.48 -3.52
C VAL A 573 -2.21 -16.71 -2.59
N ARG A 574 -0.90 -16.87 -2.77
CA ARG A 574 0.11 -16.30 -1.89
C ARG A 574 1.15 -15.46 -2.62
N ALA A 575 1.44 -14.26 -2.09
CA ALA A 575 2.60 -13.46 -2.45
C ALA A 575 3.74 -13.73 -1.46
N ALA A 576 4.89 -14.25 -1.94
CA ALA A 576 6.02 -14.66 -1.12
C ALA A 576 7.27 -13.82 -1.41
N GLY A 577 7.72 -12.98 -0.47
CA GLY A 577 8.86 -12.08 -0.69
C GLY A 577 8.67 -11.13 -1.87
N SER A 578 7.43 -10.77 -2.16
CA SER A 578 7.02 -10.00 -3.33
C SER A 578 6.55 -8.59 -2.96
N THR A 579 6.62 -7.68 -3.92
CA THR A 579 6.26 -6.27 -3.71
C THR A 579 5.07 -5.88 -4.58
N ARG A 580 4.03 -5.26 -3.98
CA ARG A 580 2.88 -4.67 -4.67
C ARG A 580 2.14 -5.64 -5.60
N ILE A 581 1.92 -6.85 -5.11
CA ILE A 581 1.06 -7.82 -5.79
C ILE A 581 -0.40 -7.47 -5.50
N PHE A 582 -1.24 -7.51 -6.52
CA PHE A 582 -2.70 -7.44 -6.41
C PHE A 582 -3.29 -8.84 -6.49
N ILE A 583 -3.99 -9.26 -5.44
CA ILE A 583 -4.76 -10.50 -5.36
C ILE A 583 -6.22 -10.08 -5.18
N GLY A 584 -7.05 -10.27 -6.21
CA GLY A 584 -8.40 -9.71 -6.19
C GLY A 584 -9.48 -10.65 -6.70
N LYS A 585 -10.66 -10.58 -6.09
CA LYS A 585 -11.82 -11.41 -6.46
C LYS A 585 -11.48 -12.89 -6.53
N ILE A 586 -10.88 -13.39 -5.44
CA ILE A 586 -10.65 -14.82 -5.24
C ILE A 586 -11.84 -15.38 -4.50
N ASN A 587 -12.48 -16.40 -5.04
CA ASN A 587 -13.61 -17.07 -4.44
C ASN A 587 -13.23 -18.51 -4.06
N ASP A 588 -12.87 -18.71 -2.81
CA ASP A 588 -12.49 -20.03 -2.30
C ASP A 588 -13.69 -20.78 -1.73
N GLN A 589 -14.20 -21.72 -2.50
CA GLN A 589 -15.30 -22.62 -2.18
C GLN A 589 -14.85 -24.07 -1.93
N SER A 590 -13.54 -24.30 -1.85
CA SER A 590 -13.01 -25.62 -1.56
C SER A 590 -13.45 -26.11 -0.17
N LYS A 591 -13.57 -27.42 0.01
CA LYS A 591 -14.03 -27.99 1.28
C LYS A 591 -13.61 -29.44 1.41
N ASP A 592 -13.56 -29.92 2.65
CA ASP A 592 -13.42 -31.36 2.90
C ASP A 592 -14.67 -32.12 2.46
N GLY A 593 -14.45 -33.29 1.86
CA GLY A 593 -15.55 -34.18 1.48
C GLY A 593 -16.25 -34.85 2.67
N THR A 594 -15.56 -34.92 3.82
CA THR A 594 -16.05 -35.55 5.07
C THR A 594 -15.61 -34.73 6.28
N ALA A 595 -16.36 -34.84 7.36
CA ALA A 595 -15.99 -34.20 8.62
C ALA A 595 -14.74 -34.86 9.25
N ASN A 596 -13.93 -34.03 9.88
CA ASN A 596 -12.77 -34.45 10.65
C ASN A 596 -13.16 -35.18 11.96
N LYS A 597 -12.20 -35.59 12.77
CA LYS A 597 -12.41 -36.27 14.07
C LYS A 597 -13.24 -35.45 15.09
N TYR A 598 -13.35 -34.16 14.91
CA TYR A 598 -14.17 -33.28 15.76
C TYR A 598 -15.58 -33.05 15.20
N GLY A 599 -15.92 -33.65 14.06
CA GLY A 599 -17.20 -33.49 13.39
C GLY A 599 -17.35 -32.14 12.69
N VAL A 600 -16.25 -31.57 12.21
CA VAL A 600 -16.20 -30.31 11.45
C VAL A 600 -15.79 -30.61 10.02
N ILE A 601 -16.48 -30.01 9.05
CA ILE A 601 -16.08 -29.99 7.64
C ILE A 601 -15.23 -28.75 7.42
N GLY A 602 -13.97 -28.91 7.04
CA GLY A 602 -13.09 -27.81 6.67
C GLY A 602 -13.61 -27.08 5.43
N GLN A 603 -13.64 -25.76 5.47
CA GLN A 603 -14.12 -24.89 4.41
C GLN A 603 -13.05 -23.90 3.99
N GLY A 604 -12.87 -23.72 2.68
CA GLY A 604 -11.79 -23.00 2.08
C GLY A 604 -10.45 -23.75 2.20
N GLN A 605 -9.43 -23.30 1.53
CA GLN A 605 -8.06 -23.75 1.76
C GLN A 605 -7.68 -23.50 3.22
N TRP A 606 -6.76 -24.29 3.78
CA TRP A 606 -6.33 -24.13 5.18
C TRP A 606 -5.81 -22.71 5.45
N HIS A 607 -4.98 -22.20 4.55
CA HIS A 607 -4.56 -20.82 4.49
C HIS A 607 -5.32 -20.13 3.37
N GLY A 608 -6.08 -19.09 3.68
CA GLY A 608 -6.70 -18.21 2.69
C GLY A 608 -5.65 -17.43 1.89
N CYS A 609 -6.09 -16.51 1.05
CA CYS A 609 -5.17 -15.62 0.34
C CYS A 609 -4.30 -14.82 1.30
N GLY A 610 -3.04 -14.55 0.93
CA GLY A 610 -2.17 -13.78 1.80
C GLY A 610 -0.74 -13.62 1.36
N VAL A 611 0.14 -13.48 2.35
CA VAL A 611 1.56 -13.12 2.16
C VAL A 611 2.50 -14.03 2.97
N SER A 612 3.75 -14.12 2.51
CA SER A 612 4.84 -14.76 3.26
C SER A 612 6.18 -14.13 2.91
N LYS A 613 7.23 -14.50 3.65
CA LYS A 613 8.59 -13.97 3.47
C LYS A 613 8.59 -12.44 3.63
N PRO A 614 9.62 -11.70 3.32
CA PRO A 614 9.61 -10.23 3.44
C PRO A 614 8.80 -9.55 2.32
N SER A 615 7.54 -9.95 2.19
CA SER A 615 6.57 -9.31 1.28
C SER A 615 6.18 -7.92 1.78
N ILE A 616 5.92 -6.97 0.86
CA ILE A 616 5.57 -5.59 1.22
C ILE A 616 4.69 -4.92 0.17
N GLY A 617 3.72 -4.12 0.61
CA GLY A 617 2.86 -3.32 -0.27
C GLY A 617 1.80 -4.14 -1.04
N ASN A 618 1.51 -5.37 -0.61
CA ASN A 618 0.55 -6.25 -1.29
C ASN A 618 -0.88 -5.92 -0.91
N VAL A 619 -1.81 -6.15 -1.84
CA VAL A 619 -3.25 -5.92 -1.68
C VAL A 619 -4.01 -7.22 -1.93
N ILE A 620 -4.81 -7.62 -0.97
CA ILE A 620 -5.83 -8.66 -1.10
C ILE A 620 -7.19 -7.96 -1.11
N TRP A 621 -7.85 -7.94 -2.28
CA TRP A 621 -9.04 -7.13 -2.51
C TRP A 621 -10.25 -8.00 -2.83
N ASN A 622 -11.40 -7.69 -2.18
CA ASN A 622 -12.71 -8.28 -2.48
C ASN A 622 -12.67 -9.81 -2.67
N SER A 623 -11.94 -10.48 -1.79
CA SER A 623 -11.68 -11.92 -1.84
C SER A 623 -12.33 -12.62 -0.65
N ASN A 624 -12.68 -13.89 -0.81
CA ASN A 624 -13.22 -14.67 0.29
C ASN A 624 -12.43 -15.97 0.52
N TRP A 625 -12.56 -16.48 1.75
CA TRP A 625 -12.04 -17.77 2.19
C TRP A 625 -13.01 -18.42 3.17
N GLY A 626 -12.76 -19.67 3.54
CA GLY A 626 -13.66 -20.45 4.38
C GLY A 626 -13.88 -19.87 5.77
N SER A 627 -15.04 -20.15 6.36
CA SER A 627 -15.44 -19.63 7.67
C SER A 627 -14.64 -20.20 8.85
N ASN A 628 -13.97 -21.34 8.69
CA ASN A 628 -13.05 -21.91 9.67
C ASN A 628 -11.59 -21.90 9.20
N ALA A 629 -11.26 -21.01 8.29
CA ALA A 629 -9.90 -20.67 7.87
C ALA A 629 -9.53 -19.25 8.32
N CYS A 630 -8.36 -18.76 7.91
CA CYS A 630 -7.90 -17.38 8.08
C CYS A 630 -7.14 -16.96 6.83
N PHE A 631 -6.99 -15.65 6.64
CA PHE A 631 -6.00 -15.13 5.70
C PHE A 631 -4.60 -15.68 6.05
N GLU A 632 -3.73 -15.78 5.07
CA GLU A 632 -2.36 -16.20 5.30
C GLU A 632 -1.45 -15.01 5.63
N SER A 633 -0.66 -15.15 6.67
CA SER A 633 0.51 -14.33 6.96
C SER A 633 1.62 -15.25 7.47
N HIS A 634 2.27 -15.89 6.51
CA HIS A 634 3.15 -17.03 6.76
C HIS A 634 4.59 -16.57 6.89
N ALA A 635 4.98 -16.02 8.07
CA ALA A 635 6.38 -15.67 8.40
C ALA A 635 7.26 -15.47 7.11
N THR A 636 8.45 -15.19 7.06
CA THR A 636 9.27 -14.36 7.91
C THR A 636 9.14 -12.89 7.49
N GLN A 637 8.65 -12.06 8.35
CA GLN A 637 8.73 -10.60 8.20
C GLN A 637 7.94 -9.96 7.03
N PRO A 638 6.74 -10.44 6.64
CA PRO A 638 5.90 -9.63 5.75
C PRO A 638 5.51 -8.33 6.46
N ARG A 639 5.29 -7.26 5.69
CA ARG A 639 4.93 -5.92 6.15
C ARG A 639 3.94 -5.26 5.20
N ALA A 640 3.28 -4.21 5.65
CA ALA A 640 2.49 -3.34 4.79
C ALA A 640 1.58 -4.14 3.84
N THR A 641 0.66 -4.91 4.40
CA THR A 641 -0.32 -5.71 3.64
C THR A 641 -1.71 -5.15 3.87
N LEU A 642 -2.48 -4.98 2.81
CA LEU A 642 -3.87 -4.56 2.87
C LEU A 642 -4.81 -5.73 2.57
N PHE A 643 -5.67 -6.08 3.53
CA PHE A 643 -6.85 -6.90 3.31
C PHE A 643 -8.06 -5.98 3.20
N ASP A 644 -8.60 -5.83 2.00
CA ASP A 644 -9.55 -4.79 1.63
C ASP A 644 -10.90 -5.38 1.18
N ASN A 645 -11.95 -5.09 1.91
CA ASN A 645 -13.32 -5.56 1.63
C ASN A 645 -13.44 -7.09 1.46
N CYS A 646 -12.66 -7.84 2.22
CA CYS A 646 -12.61 -9.30 2.17
C CYS A 646 -13.69 -9.94 3.05
N SER A 647 -13.91 -11.26 2.86
CA SER A 647 -14.84 -12.04 3.67
C SER A 647 -14.26 -13.41 3.99
N GLY A 648 -14.32 -13.84 5.25
CA GLY A 648 -13.82 -15.15 5.65
C GLY A 648 -13.73 -15.34 7.15
N GLY A 649 -13.23 -16.48 7.57
CA GLY A 649 -12.97 -16.78 8.98
C GLY A 649 -11.84 -15.91 9.54
N LEU A 650 -11.93 -15.61 10.84
CA LEU A 650 -10.85 -15.03 11.63
C LEU A 650 -10.48 -16.05 12.72
N VAL A 651 -9.64 -17.01 12.33
CA VAL A 651 -9.28 -18.16 13.15
C VAL A 651 -7.79 -18.10 13.49
N ARG A 652 -7.46 -17.91 14.76
CA ARG A 652 -6.07 -17.92 15.22
C ARG A 652 -5.36 -19.21 14.78
N TYR A 653 -4.08 -19.14 14.61
CA TYR A 653 -3.19 -20.23 14.22
C TYR A 653 -3.27 -20.70 12.75
N HIS A 654 -4.15 -20.12 11.94
CA HIS A 654 -4.21 -20.46 10.51
C HIS A 654 -3.43 -19.47 9.62
N ALA A 655 -2.73 -18.49 10.19
CA ALA A 655 -1.91 -17.57 9.40
C ALA A 655 -0.61 -18.20 8.86
N GLY A 656 -0.18 -19.33 9.42
CA GLY A 656 1.01 -20.07 8.97
C GLY A 656 2.32 -19.67 9.65
N GLY A 657 3.42 -20.27 9.22
CA GLY A 657 4.78 -20.03 9.70
C GLY A 657 5.27 -20.97 10.78
N ALA A 658 6.57 -21.29 10.73
CA ALA A 658 7.24 -22.05 11.78
C ALA A 658 7.61 -21.13 12.96
N GLU A 659 7.79 -21.73 14.16
CA GLU A 659 8.12 -20.96 15.36
C GLU A 659 9.40 -20.13 15.20
N ASP A 660 10.44 -20.70 14.63
CA ASP A 660 11.71 -20.04 14.40
C ASP A 660 11.69 -18.99 13.28
N GLU A 661 10.64 -18.98 12.49
CA GLU A 661 10.39 -17.97 11.45
C GLU A 661 9.52 -16.79 11.91
N ALA A 662 8.99 -16.81 13.13
CA ALA A 662 8.18 -15.71 13.65
C ALA A 662 8.96 -14.37 13.61
N PRO A 663 8.28 -13.21 13.56
CA PRO A 663 6.82 -13.02 13.61
C PRO A 663 6.12 -13.34 12.28
N ASN A 664 4.81 -13.63 12.36
CA ASN A 664 3.97 -13.88 11.19
C ASN A 664 3.82 -12.64 10.32
N HIS A 665 3.67 -11.48 10.93
CA HIS A 665 3.61 -10.18 10.24
C HIS A 665 4.23 -9.10 11.13
N LEU A 666 4.95 -8.18 10.52
CA LEU A 666 5.45 -6.95 11.14
C LEU A 666 4.50 -5.77 10.90
N SER A 667 4.98 -4.54 10.94
CA SER A 667 4.15 -3.33 10.90
C SER A 667 3.26 -3.19 9.67
N ASP A 668 2.28 -2.33 9.80
CA ASP A 668 1.41 -1.84 8.72
C ASP A 668 0.52 -2.93 8.05
N LEU A 669 0.13 -3.99 8.81
CA LEU A 669 -0.98 -4.84 8.42
C LEU A 669 -2.26 -4.02 8.54
N THR A 670 -2.96 -3.82 7.44
CA THR A 670 -4.22 -3.06 7.39
C THR A 670 -5.37 -4.00 7.01
N ILE A 671 -6.39 -4.03 7.85
CA ILE A 671 -7.63 -4.78 7.63
C ILE A 671 -8.77 -3.77 7.48
N TRP A 672 -9.35 -3.69 6.28
CA TRP A 672 -10.36 -2.71 5.92
C TRP A 672 -11.67 -3.40 5.52
N ASN A 673 -12.75 -3.13 6.23
CA ASN A 673 -14.08 -3.69 5.96
C ASN A 673 -14.11 -5.23 5.84
N LEU A 674 -13.40 -5.94 6.71
CA LEU A 674 -13.44 -7.40 6.75
C LEU A 674 -14.81 -7.89 7.26
N ASN A 675 -15.49 -8.71 6.44
CA ASN A 675 -16.69 -9.45 6.84
C ASN A 675 -16.26 -10.78 7.47
N VAL A 676 -16.28 -10.87 8.79
CA VAL A 676 -15.97 -12.10 9.53
C VAL A 676 -17.13 -13.07 9.39
N THR A 677 -16.91 -14.23 8.79
CA THR A 677 -17.94 -15.26 8.57
C THR A 677 -17.88 -16.40 9.59
N GLY A 678 -16.81 -16.49 10.37
CA GLY A 678 -16.64 -17.48 11.42
C GLY A 678 -15.40 -17.24 12.26
N THR A 679 -15.42 -17.76 13.49
CA THR A 679 -14.35 -17.63 14.48
C THR A 679 -13.97 -18.97 15.10
N ILE A 680 -14.56 -20.06 14.61
CA ILE A 680 -14.41 -21.40 15.17
C ILE A 680 -13.54 -22.24 14.23
N ASP A 681 -12.48 -22.81 14.78
CA ASP A 681 -11.56 -23.68 14.02
C ASP A 681 -12.05 -25.14 13.90
N GLU A 682 -11.25 -25.98 13.25
CA GLU A 682 -11.52 -27.39 13.05
C GLU A 682 -11.53 -28.22 14.36
N GLN A 683 -11.04 -27.68 15.47
CA GLN A 683 -11.08 -28.30 16.80
C GLN A 683 -12.21 -27.75 17.66
N LYS A 684 -13.10 -26.95 17.08
CA LYS A 684 -14.20 -26.26 17.77
C LYS A 684 -13.74 -25.24 18.83
N ARG A 685 -12.56 -24.67 18.68
CA ARG A 685 -12.11 -23.56 19.50
C ARG A 685 -12.69 -22.27 18.93
N ASP A 686 -13.33 -21.48 19.79
CA ASP A 686 -13.95 -20.21 19.42
C ASP A 686 -13.03 -19.04 19.80
N PHE A 687 -12.75 -18.18 18.84
CA PHE A 687 -11.89 -16.98 18.97
C PHE A 687 -12.69 -15.67 18.90
N SER A 688 -14.01 -15.70 19.02
CA SER A 688 -14.88 -14.52 18.89
C SER A 688 -14.69 -13.48 19.99
N THR A 689 -14.26 -13.91 21.16
CA THR A 689 -14.10 -13.03 22.32
C THR A 689 -12.64 -12.84 22.67
N ASN A 690 -12.29 -11.61 22.99
CA ASN A 690 -10.94 -11.24 23.44
C ASN A 690 -9.82 -11.71 22.48
N PHE A 691 -10.05 -11.52 21.17
CA PHE A 691 -9.10 -11.92 20.12
C PHE A 691 -7.78 -11.20 20.30
N THR A 692 -6.67 -11.96 20.27
CA THR A 692 -5.31 -11.42 20.41
C THR A 692 -4.52 -11.60 19.13
N TRP A 693 -3.82 -10.55 18.69
CA TRP A 693 -2.93 -10.57 17.54
C TRP A 693 -1.54 -11.10 17.88
N TRP A 694 -1.17 -11.02 19.14
CA TRP A 694 0.07 -11.59 19.67
C TRP A 694 -0.07 -11.84 21.18
N ASN A 695 0.72 -12.77 21.69
CA ASN A 695 1.01 -12.89 23.12
C ASN A 695 2.38 -13.53 23.31
N ASN A 696 2.97 -13.36 24.49
CA ASN A 696 4.33 -13.80 24.75
C ASN A 696 4.45 -15.31 25.05
N THR A 697 3.35 -16.01 25.22
CA THR A 697 3.33 -17.46 25.53
C THR A 697 3.00 -18.34 24.33
N ASP A 698 2.42 -17.78 23.30
CA ASP A 698 2.07 -18.48 22.08
C ASP A 698 3.29 -18.59 21.14
N LYS A 699 3.49 -19.74 20.53
CA LYS A 699 4.61 -20.01 19.63
C LYS A 699 4.31 -19.74 18.16
N TRP A 700 3.01 -19.78 17.79
CA TRP A 700 2.59 -19.89 16.39
C TRP A 700 1.81 -18.68 15.89
N TRP A 701 1.56 -17.68 16.74
CA TRP A 701 0.74 -16.53 16.40
C TRP A 701 1.35 -15.25 16.94
N LYS A 702 2.09 -14.56 16.08
CA LYS A 702 2.80 -13.32 16.36
C LYS A 702 2.60 -12.34 15.21
N ILE A 703 1.55 -11.55 15.30
CA ILE A 703 1.26 -10.48 14.35
C ILE A 703 1.45 -9.15 15.08
N TYR A 704 2.32 -8.29 14.55
CA TYR A 704 2.49 -6.92 15.06
C TYR A 704 1.12 -6.22 15.07
N PRO A 705 0.80 -5.40 16.09
CA PRO A 705 -0.50 -4.75 16.21
C PRO A 705 -1.00 -4.16 14.90
N PRO A 706 -2.06 -4.71 14.29
CA PRO A 706 -2.55 -4.24 12.99
C PRO A 706 -3.39 -2.96 13.10
N ILE A 707 -3.72 -2.40 11.94
CA ILE A 707 -4.72 -1.37 11.74
C ILE A 707 -6.02 -2.08 11.33
N VAL A 708 -7.09 -1.93 12.12
CA VAL A 708 -8.38 -2.59 11.89
C VAL A 708 -9.48 -1.54 11.78
N VAL A 709 -10.12 -1.47 10.62
CA VAL A 709 -11.17 -0.49 10.32
C VAL A 709 -12.36 -1.18 9.68
N GLY A 710 -13.55 -1.01 10.26
CA GLY A 710 -14.81 -1.48 9.68
C GLY A 710 -15.03 -3.00 9.71
N THR A 711 -14.34 -3.75 10.57
CA THR A 711 -14.58 -5.19 10.73
C THR A 711 -16.01 -5.44 11.18
N HIS A 712 -16.73 -6.31 10.47
CA HIS A 712 -18.16 -6.57 10.69
C HIS A 712 -18.52 -8.05 10.43
N GLY A 713 -19.81 -8.41 10.39
CA GLY A 713 -20.28 -9.78 10.28
C GLY A 713 -20.41 -10.43 11.64
N GLN A 714 -19.78 -11.59 11.87
CA GLN A 714 -19.76 -12.21 13.19
C GLN A 714 -18.99 -11.31 14.16
N ALA A 715 -19.56 -11.08 15.34
CA ALA A 715 -18.96 -10.22 16.34
C ALA A 715 -17.60 -10.76 16.80
N VAL A 716 -16.59 -9.90 16.83
CA VAL A 716 -15.27 -10.16 17.37
C VAL A 716 -14.91 -9.01 18.30
N THR A 717 -14.39 -9.32 19.47
CA THR A 717 -13.82 -8.32 20.39
C THR A 717 -12.32 -8.52 20.49
N PHE A 718 -11.58 -7.44 20.40
CA PHE A 718 -10.13 -7.45 20.54
C PHE A 718 -9.70 -7.20 21.98
N SER A 719 -8.61 -7.85 22.41
CA SER A 719 -8.06 -7.64 23.74
C SER A 719 -7.57 -6.21 23.92
N GLN A 720 -7.92 -5.61 25.05
CA GLN A 720 -7.45 -4.27 25.46
C GLN A 720 -6.31 -4.32 26.48
N GLU A 721 -5.92 -5.51 26.95
CA GLU A 721 -4.94 -5.67 28.04
C GLU A 721 -3.50 -5.33 27.64
N GLU A 722 -3.20 -5.38 26.34
CA GLU A 722 -1.89 -5.08 25.77
C GLU A 722 -2.08 -4.28 24.49
N LYS A 723 -1.02 -3.72 23.90
CA LYS A 723 -1.10 -3.07 22.57
C LYS A 723 -1.39 -4.11 21.50
N GLN A 724 -2.63 -4.51 21.36
CA GLN A 724 -3.08 -5.49 20.38
C GLN A 724 -3.37 -4.88 19.01
N LEU A 725 -3.65 -3.59 18.96
CA LEU A 725 -3.96 -2.84 17.75
C LEU A 725 -3.12 -1.55 17.69
N THR A 726 -2.64 -1.21 16.52
CA THR A 726 -2.05 0.11 16.23
C THR A 726 -3.17 1.14 16.09
N TYR A 727 -4.27 0.74 15.45
CA TYR A 727 -5.44 1.58 15.26
C TYR A 727 -6.69 0.72 15.15
N GLU A 728 -7.79 1.17 15.77
CA GLU A 728 -9.10 0.52 15.72
C GLU A 728 -10.18 1.55 15.44
N GLU A 729 -11.06 1.24 14.47
CA GLU A 729 -12.20 2.10 14.15
C GLU A 729 -13.38 1.25 13.66
N SER A 730 -14.59 1.56 14.16
CA SER A 730 -15.85 1.02 13.68
C SER A 730 -15.95 -0.52 13.72
N THR A 731 -15.43 -1.14 14.79
CA THR A 731 -15.62 -2.58 15.00
C THR A 731 -17.12 -2.90 15.15
N GLY A 732 -17.60 -3.83 14.33
CA GLY A 732 -19.01 -4.22 14.21
C GLY A 732 -19.77 -3.50 13.10
N THR A 733 -19.18 -2.50 12.42
CA THR A 733 -19.88 -1.69 11.39
C THR A 733 -18.97 -1.38 10.21
N ARG A 734 -19.48 -1.55 8.99
CA ARG A 734 -18.75 -1.14 7.78
C ARG A 734 -18.53 0.37 7.74
N VAL A 735 -17.45 0.79 7.11
CA VAL A 735 -17.12 2.20 6.89
C VAL A 735 -17.12 2.56 5.41
N THR A 736 -17.14 3.87 5.14
CA THR A 736 -16.87 4.46 3.83
C THR A 736 -15.44 5.05 3.84
N PRO A 737 -14.65 4.86 2.76
CA PRO A 737 -14.96 4.14 1.52
C PRO A 737 -15.12 2.62 1.75
N GLU A 738 -15.92 1.98 0.91
CA GLU A 738 -16.12 0.53 0.97
C GLU A 738 -14.81 -0.23 0.76
N SER A 739 -14.01 0.22 -0.19
CA SER A 739 -12.66 -0.28 -0.47
C SER A 739 -11.65 0.84 -0.36
N LEU A 740 -10.63 0.62 0.47
CA LEU A 740 -9.51 1.55 0.63
C LEU A 740 -8.66 1.63 -0.64
N TYR A 741 -8.37 0.48 -1.26
CA TYR A 741 -7.58 0.40 -2.49
C TYR A 741 -8.21 1.18 -3.64
N GLU A 742 -9.53 1.01 -3.85
CA GLU A 742 -10.26 1.75 -4.89
C GLU A 742 -10.25 3.27 -4.63
N ALA A 743 -10.48 3.67 -3.38
CA ALA A 743 -10.47 5.08 -3.01
C ALA A 743 -9.08 5.72 -3.18
N GLN A 744 -8.02 4.99 -2.89
CA GLN A 744 -6.64 5.43 -3.13
C GLN A 744 -6.31 5.51 -4.62
N LEU A 745 -6.77 4.55 -5.43
CA LEU A 745 -6.66 4.62 -6.90
C LEU A 745 -7.42 5.84 -7.46
N GLU A 746 -8.64 6.07 -7.00
CA GLU A 746 -9.43 7.24 -7.40
C GLU A 746 -8.73 8.54 -7.04
N LYS A 747 -8.18 8.65 -5.82
CA LYS A 747 -7.37 9.81 -5.41
C LYS A 747 -6.17 10.03 -6.32
N ARG A 748 -5.43 8.96 -6.66
CA ARG A 748 -4.22 9.04 -7.49
C ARG A 748 -4.51 9.30 -8.96
N LEU A 749 -5.53 8.67 -9.53
CA LEU A 749 -5.80 8.65 -10.98
C LEU A 749 -6.96 9.56 -11.41
N GLY A 750 -7.71 10.10 -10.44
CA GLY A 750 -8.93 10.91 -10.68
C GLY A 750 -10.20 10.07 -10.90
N ALA A 751 -10.08 8.75 -11.01
CA ALA A 751 -11.19 7.80 -11.07
C ALA A 751 -10.71 6.39 -10.78
N VAL A 752 -11.59 5.53 -10.24
CA VAL A 752 -11.32 4.08 -10.17
C VAL A 752 -11.14 3.52 -11.58
N PRO A 753 -10.08 2.77 -11.88
CA PRO A 753 -9.83 2.21 -13.20
C PRO A 753 -11.00 1.35 -13.71
N ALA A 754 -11.28 1.45 -15.02
CA ALA A 754 -12.41 0.73 -15.63
C ALA A 754 -12.32 -0.79 -15.45
N TRP A 755 -11.11 -1.35 -15.49
CA TRP A 755 -10.87 -2.77 -15.32
C TRP A 755 -11.28 -3.26 -13.92
N LEU A 756 -10.98 -2.48 -12.87
CA LEU A 756 -11.31 -2.83 -11.50
C LEU A 756 -12.82 -2.72 -11.25
N ARG A 757 -13.46 -1.67 -11.80
CA ARG A 757 -14.92 -1.56 -11.77
C ARG A 757 -15.63 -2.72 -12.48
N ALA A 758 -15.06 -3.25 -13.55
CA ALA A 758 -15.61 -4.39 -14.27
C ALA A 758 -15.47 -5.72 -13.51
N LEU A 759 -14.63 -5.78 -12.48
CA LEU A 759 -14.49 -6.95 -11.61
C LEU A 759 -15.57 -7.01 -10.50
N LYS A 760 -16.20 -5.91 -10.16
CA LYS A 760 -17.31 -5.90 -9.19
C LYS A 760 -18.51 -6.67 -9.74
#